data_97b967fe37a85be51c1a45ba71f63005
#
_entry.id   97b967fe37a85be51c1a45ba71f63005
#
_cell.length_a   1.000
_cell.length_b   1.000
_cell.length_c   1.000
_cell.angle_alpha   90.00
_cell.angle_beta   90.00
_cell.angle_gamma   90.00
#
_symmetry.space_group_name_H-M   'P 1'
#
loop_
_entity.id
_entity.type
_entity.pdbx_description
1 polymer ?
#
loop_
_entity_poly.entity_id
_entity_poly.type
_entity_poly.pdbx_seq_one_letter_code
_entity_poly.pdbx_strand_id
1 'polypeptide(L)'
;MKETFKAVGFFIMFLLSALPVAAANWSYDFETAKKDIGNQFHEHREVTLNDMVWKIYCVRDNYDKMDYANGKGSMRIYGTKASSDGMPYVEMKNNKEGGIGVVSFDYRAYEGDKDTQTSWIVQVTVDDGQHWLTIGKPFTPTMEVQTFEAKANKENARIRIVREDYATFQWKGLGFTAMFNIDDMSITDASAVDPNVPAIDVESNNLNFGQVYKLETKTITCKLTYKNLTSPIKLSMDDNAAFSLSKAEIPVKDGENEDFVNITFAPSGYGAYKAVVTLQSGDVETFISLSGVGARKPGEYEYSGGKGTEEEPYLISAATDIADLSEAVNDKYTYEGKFFKMTSDIDLSSVANLLPIGNNFGSAGATIKTFCGTFDGDGHTLTNLHMSYQGKEKIGVALFGVIQGATIKNLTIDNSSIQSDALTAGFVGAALGGTVSNCHLGENVTISSTRQAYAAGIVCGVFGDSILISDCSSRASVSAVGMGVAGIIASCGVVGNVVNRCVNYGELSSNAGVVGGIVGQVEDEGSVAIKDCANFGKITSPTNAGGIAALLSPSSFGPLNISNCYNNGDLDCYDNVHPITLPVTGEMSAIHIANSYYCSDKYTDEVQGATGKTTQEMKSDAFAKLLNNGRKGPWVRSDGVNGGYPLPSDTVSSDSVADNCVLVADDVTVPQYAYYRM
;
A
#
# COMPACT_ATOMS: atom_id res chain seq x y z
N MET A 1 27.49 61.28 79.89
CA MET A 1 26.08 61.48 79.76
C MET A 1 25.79 61.35 78.24
N LYS A 2 25.06 60.44 77.87
CA LYS A 2 24.98 59.94 76.53
C LYS A 2 24.08 60.78 75.65
N GLU A 3 24.63 61.27 74.53
CA GLU A 3 23.84 61.86 73.47
C GLU A 3 23.59 60.85 72.37
N THR A 4 22.34 60.81 71.97
CA THR A 4 21.80 59.88 70.95
C THR A 4 21.80 60.59 69.58
N PHE A 5 22.65 60.15 68.65
CA PHE A 5 22.56 60.58 67.24
C PHE A 5 21.50 59.81 66.53
N LYS A 6 20.48 60.49 65.96
CA LYS A 6 19.55 59.95 64.98
C LYS A 6 20.20 60.02 63.59
N ALA A 7 20.45 58.90 62.98
CA ALA A 7 20.80 58.83 61.55
C ALA A 7 19.53 58.79 60.67
N VAL A 8 19.37 59.80 59.83
CA VAL A 8 18.38 59.83 58.77
C VAL A 8 18.93 59.10 57.58
N GLY A 9 18.44 57.89 57.31
CA GLY A 9 18.78 57.13 56.11
C GLY A 9 17.98 57.65 54.92
N PHE A 10 18.67 58.19 53.90
CA PHE A 10 18.09 58.47 52.60
C PHE A 10 18.06 57.15 51.81
N PHE A 11 16.86 56.63 51.57
CA PHE A 11 16.62 55.54 50.64
C PHE A 11 16.57 56.14 49.22
N ILE A 12 17.66 55.98 48.44
CA ILE A 12 17.64 56.23 47.00
C ILE A 12 17.06 55.00 46.35
N MET A 13 15.83 55.13 45.94
CA MET A 13 15.13 54.12 45.13
C MET A 13 15.67 54.26 43.69
N PHE A 14 16.61 53.39 43.29
CA PHE A 14 16.96 53.24 41.89
C PHE A 14 15.75 52.62 41.17
N LEU A 15 15.00 53.44 40.46
CA LEU A 15 14.12 52.95 39.36
C LEU A 15 15.11 52.49 38.27
N LEU A 16 15.35 51.21 38.22
CA LEU A 16 15.81 50.57 36.97
C LEU A 16 14.61 50.64 36.02
N SER A 17 14.60 51.65 35.18
CA SER A 17 13.81 51.59 33.95
C SER A 17 14.36 50.40 33.16
N ALA A 18 13.61 49.33 33.09
CA ALA A 18 13.87 48.28 32.10
C ALA A 18 13.88 48.94 30.73
N LEU A 19 15.07 49.10 30.17
CA LEU A 19 15.18 49.41 28.74
C LEU A 19 14.45 48.30 28.01
N PRO A 20 13.62 48.60 27.01
CA PRO A 20 13.06 47.56 26.19
C PRO A 20 14.22 46.78 25.56
N VAL A 21 14.35 45.52 25.91
CA VAL A 21 15.26 44.62 25.22
C VAL A 21 14.83 44.69 23.78
N ALA A 22 15.74 45.12 22.91
CA ALA A 22 15.47 45.15 21.49
C ALA A 22 15.03 43.73 21.06
N ALA A 23 13.87 43.65 20.41
CA ALA A 23 13.33 42.40 19.90
C ALA A 23 14.42 41.62 19.13
N ALA A 24 14.80 40.46 19.63
CA ALA A 24 15.83 39.64 19.02
C ALA A 24 15.14 38.65 18.05
N ASN A 25 15.02 39.03 16.78
CA ASN A 25 14.60 38.10 15.75
C ASN A 25 15.60 36.95 15.67
N TRP A 26 15.09 35.71 15.70
CA TRP A 26 15.91 34.53 15.47
C TRP A 26 15.81 34.12 14.00
N SER A 27 16.95 33.76 13.41
CA SER A 27 16.99 33.18 12.05
C SER A 27 18.10 32.17 11.93
N TYR A 28 17.94 31.22 11.00
CA TYR A 28 18.93 30.20 10.70
C TYR A 28 18.86 29.85 9.19
N ASP A 29 19.98 30.02 8.50
CA ASP A 29 20.14 29.85 7.06
C ASP A 29 20.61 28.44 6.65
N PHE A 30 20.75 27.53 7.60
CA PHE A 30 21.20 26.15 7.43
C PHE A 30 22.56 25.93 6.75
N GLU A 31 23.34 26.96 6.47
CA GLU A 31 24.66 26.83 5.83
C GLU A 31 25.63 25.92 6.59
N THR A 32 25.45 25.75 7.89
CA THR A 32 26.18 24.85 8.76
C THR A 32 25.42 23.60 9.18
N ALA A 33 24.31 23.28 8.53
CA ALA A 33 23.41 22.15 8.88
C ALA A 33 24.15 20.82 9.00
N LYS A 34 25.14 20.56 8.18
CA LYS A 34 25.97 19.35 8.26
C LYS A 34 26.69 19.20 9.60
N LYS A 35 27.10 20.30 10.21
CA LYS A 35 27.75 20.32 11.51
C LYS A 35 26.74 20.30 12.65
N ASP A 36 25.67 21.08 12.52
CA ASP A 36 24.74 21.38 13.61
C ASP A 36 23.62 20.34 13.70
N ILE A 37 23.15 19.83 12.57
CA ILE A 37 22.12 18.78 12.47
C ILE A 37 22.74 17.40 12.24
N GLY A 38 23.64 17.26 11.26
CA GLY A 38 24.29 16.00 10.89
C GLY A 38 23.34 14.97 10.28
N ASN A 39 23.83 13.74 10.07
CA ASN A 39 23.18 12.73 9.26
C ASN A 39 22.44 11.62 10.04
N GLN A 40 22.39 11.68 11.36
CA GLN A 40 21.72 10.69 12.21
C GLN A 40 20.24 11.04 12.35
N PHE A 41 19.37 10.41 11.57
CA PHE A 41 17.95 10.79 11.50
C PHE A 41 16.98 9.79 12.17
N HIS A 42 17.47 8.64 12.64
CA HIS A 42 16.64 7.61 13.26
C HIS A 42 16.44 7.77 14.78
N GLU A 43 16.94 8.84 15.37
CA GLU A 43 16.96 9.03 16.81
C GLU A 43 16.24 10.31 17.21
N HIS A 44 15.58 10.28 18.38
CA HIS A 44 15.12 11.48 19.06
C HIS A 44 16.36 12.19 19.63
N ARG A 45 16.60 13.40 19.19
CA ARG A 45 17.81 14.14 19.62
C ARG A 45 17.56 15.64 19.73
N GLU A 46 18.46 16.30 20.42
CA GLU A 46 18.48 17.75 20.55
C GLU A 46 19.62 18.32 19.69
N VAL A 47 19.33 19.39 19.00
CA VAL A 47 20.31 20.17 18.19
C VAL A 47 20.21 21.64 18.55
N THR A 48 21.33 22.36 18.47
CA THR A 48 21.34 23.81 18.72
C THR A 48 21.53 24.55 17.40
N LEU A 49 20.56 25.36 17.04
CA LEU A 49 20.57 26.21 15.84
C LEU A 49 20.53 27.67 16.30
N ASN A 50 21.59 28.42 16.08
CA ASN A 50 21.77 29.82 16.55
C ASN A 50 21.21 30.06 17.96
N ASP A 51 21.87 29.41 18.96
CA ASP A 51 21.55 29.49 20.38
C ASP A 51 20.15 28.97 20.81
N MET A 52 19.33 28.49 19.87
CA MET A 52 18.04 27.89 20.16
C MET A 52 18.14 26.36 20.10
N VAL A 53 17.65 25.67 21.12
CA VAL A 53 17.66 24.20 21.19
C VAL A 53 16.37 23.66 20.60
N TRP A 54 16.51 22.73 19.65
CA TRP A 54 15.43 22.05 18.99
C TRP A 54 15.44 20.54 19.29
N LYS A 55 14.29 19.96 19.51
CA LYS A 55 14.09 18.52 19.52
C LYS A 55 13.70 18.08 18.12
N ILE A 56 14.40 17.10 17.57
CA ILE A 56 14.15 16.63 16.21
C ILE A 56 14.05 15.11 16.17
N TYR A 57 13.21 14.61 15.25
CA TYR A 57 13.06 13.20 14.98
C TYR A 57 12.73 12.97 13.50
N CYS A 58 13.38 12.01 12.88
CA CYS A 58 13.36 11.79 11.42
C CYS A 58 13.80 13.04 10.62
N VAL A 59 14.85 13.70 11.10
CA VAL A 59 15.42 14.93 10.52
C VAL A 59 16.93 14.78 10.37
N ARG A 60 17.47 15.27 9.25
CA ARG A 60 18.90 15.30 8.98
C ARG A 60 19.31 16.54 8.18
N ASP A 61 20.62 16.74 8.00
CA ASP A 61 21.16 17.69 7.02
C ASP A 61 20.84 17.27 5.57
N ASN A 62 21.03 18.17 4.63
CA ASN A 62 21.02 17.84 3.22
C ASN A 62 22.20 16.88 2.90
N TYR A 63 21.95 15.87 2.11
CA TYR A 63 22.91 14.79 1.86
C TYR A 63 23.36 14.70 0.40
N ASP A 64 22.49 15.00 -0.53
CA ASP A 64 22.76 14.79 -1.95
C ASP A 64 22.21 15.94 -2.81
N LYS A 65 22.51 15.88 -4.11
CA LYS A 65 22.12 16.90 -5.10
C LYS A 65 20.61 17.00 -5.36
N MET A 66 19.79 16.10 -4.81
CA MET A 66 18.34 16.11 -4.91
C MET A 66 17.70 16.90 -3.77
N ASP A 67 18.48 17.29 -2.76
CA ASP A 67 18.06 18.21 -1.72
C ASP A 67 17.95 19.63 -2.26
N TYR A 68 16.93 20.33 -1.80
CA TYR A 68 16.83 21.77 -1.98
C TYR A 68 17.67 22.49 -0.91
N ALA A 69 18.42 23.48 -1.31
CA ALA A 69 19.07 24.44 -0.44
C ALA A 69 19.24 25.77 -1.20
N ASN A 70 18.95 26.88 -0.54
CA ASN A 70 19.31 28.23 -1.01
C ASN A 70 20.71 28.55 -0.50
N GLY A 71 21.74 27.95 -1.12
CA GLY A 71 23.11 28.02 -0.64
C GLY A 71 23.73 26.63 -0.59
N LYS A 72 24.30 26.23 0.57
CA LYS A 72 25.03 24.96 0.74
C LYS A 72 24.34 23.97 1.66
N GLY A 73 23.42 24.41 2.49
CA GLY A 73 22.80 23.62 3.51
C GLY A 73 21.28 23.76 3.55
N SER A 74 20.62 22.74 4.03
CA SER A 74 19.19 22.74 4.37
C SER A 74 18.89 21.64 5.38
N MET A 75 17.72 21.64 5.94
CA MET A 75 17.22 20.60 6.82
C MET A 75 16.25 19.71 6.06
N ARG A 76 16.54 18.41 5.91
CA ARG A 76 15.60 17.41 5.34
C ARG A 76 14.76 16.79 6.43
N ILE A 77 13.46 16.83 6.27
CA ILE A 77 12.48 16.16 7.11
C ILE A 77 11.92 14.95 6.37
N TYR A 78 11.83 13.81 7.03
CA TYR A 78 11.23 12.58 6.52
C TYR A 78 9.80 12.44 7.05
N GLY A 79 8.83 12.31 6.17
CA GLY A 79 7.42 12.22 6.56
C GLY A 79 7.02 10.88 7.19
N THR A 80 7.77 9.81 6.92
CA THR A 80 7.54 8.49 7.51
C THR A 80 8.85 7.82 7.90
N LYS A 81 8.79 6.89 8.84
CA LYS A 81 9.90 6.02 9.24
C LYS A 81 9.46 4.57 9.32
N ALA A 82 10.42 3.66 9.16
CA ALA A 82 10.22 2.21 9.25
C ALA A 82 10.10 1.65 10.68
N SER A 83 9.84 2.44 11.71
CA SER A 83 9.73 1.96 13.09
C SER A 83 8.58 2.61 13.86
N SER A 84 8.16 1.94 14.93
CA SER A 84 7.06 2.34 15.82
C SER A 84 7.39 3.50 16.78
N ASP A 85 8.55 4.14 16.68
CA ASP A 85 9.09 5.04 17.71
C ASP A 85 8.52 6.47 17.66
N GLY A 86 7.46 6.70 16.90
CA GLY A 86 6.75 7.98 16.82
C GLY A 86 6.80 8.65 15.46
N MET A 87 6.16 9.80 15.39
CA MET A 87 6.04 10.63 14.18
C MET A 87 7.18 11.61 14.03
N PRO A 88 7.56 11.97 12.80
CA PRO A 88 8.56 13.02 12.55
C PRO A 88 8.13 14.36 13.14
N TYR A 89 9.07 15.07 13.74
CA TYR A 89 8.84 16.43 14.23
C TYR A 89 10.14 17.26 14.28
N VAL A 90 9.94 18.56 14.19
CA VAL A 90 10.90 19.61 14.52
C VAL A 90 10.24 20.50 15.56
N GLU A 91 10.68 20.49 16.82
CA GLU A 91 10.05 21.19 17.94
C GLU A 91 11.09 22.00 18.72
N MET A 92 10.79 23.25 19.00
CA MET A 92 11.60 24.03 19.94
C MET A 92 11.53 23.40 21.34
N LYS A 93 12.69 23.24 22.00
CA LYS A 93 12.75 22.66 23.34
C LYS A 93 12.14 23.58 24.40
N ASN A 94 12.43 24.86 24.32
CA ASN A 94 12.02 25.89 25.27
C ASN A 94 11.22 26.98 24.56
N ASN A 95 10.43 27.72 25.32
CA ASN A 95 9.79 28.92 24.83
C ASN A 95 10.84 29.93 24.38
N LYS A 96 10.59 30.62 23.26
CA LYS A 96 11.47 31.65 22.75
C LYS A 96 11.39 32.89 23.63
N GLU A 97 12.53 33.43 24.03
CA GLU A 97 12.60 34.76 24.64
C GLU A 97 12.05 35.80 23.64
N GLY A 98 11.16 36.66 24.07
CA GLY A 98 10.42 37.57 23.20
C GLY A 98 9.19 36.94 22.52
N GLY A 99 8.91 35.67 22.75
CA GLY A 99 7.74 34.97 22.19
C GLY A 99 7.87 34.65 20.68
N ILE A 100 6.76 34.32 20.06
CA ILE A 100 6.66 33.97 18.62
C ILE A 100 5.77 35.01 17.93
N GLY A 101 6.35 35.82 17.06
CA GLY A 101 5.65 36.80 16.20
C GLY A 101 5.22 36.20 14.86
N VAL A 102 6.08 36.32 13.86
CA VAL A 102 5.94 35.69 12.53
C VAL A 102 6.94 34.56 12.41
N VAL A 103 6.49 33.43 11.89
CA VAL A 103 7.32 32.29 11.49
C VAL A 103 7.36 32.24 9.97
N SER A 104 8.55 32.23 9.39
CA SER A 104 8.74 32.10 7.95
C SER A 104 9.89 31.13 7.63
N PHE A 105 9.74 30.33 6.57
CA PHE A 105 10.79 29.49 6.02
C PHE A 105 10.49 29.10 4.58
N ASP A 106 11.54 28.85 3.80
CA ASP A 106 11.43 28.29 2.48
C ASP A 106 11.40 26.76 2.54
N TYR A 107 10.59 26.13 1.68
CA TYR A 107 10.49 24.68 1.62
C TYR A 107 10.25 24.17 0.19
N ARG A 108 10.67 22.93 -0.04
CA ARG A 108 10.49 22.20 -1.31
C ARG A 108 10.48 20.70 -1.05
N ALA A 109 9.68 19.94 -1.80
CA ALA A 109 9.73 18.49 -1.79
C ALA A 109 11.13 17.98 -2.19
N TYR A 110 11.57 16.87 -1.57
CA TYR A 110 12.80 16.19 -1.97
C TYR A 110 12.62 15.56 -3.36
N GLU A 111 13.54 15.81 -4.29
CA GLU A 111 13.40 15.43 -5.70
C GLU A 111 13.29 13.91 -5.93
N GLY A 112 13.83 13.09 -5.02
CA GLY A 112 13.71 11.63 -5.07
C GLY A 112 12.42 11.06 -4.47
N ASP A 113 11.53 11.90 -3.94
CA ASP A 113 10.28 11.45 -3.32
C ASP A 113 9.11 11.55 -4.30
N LYS A 114 8.27 10.53 -4.29
CA LYS A 114 7.06 10.46 -5.11
C LYS A 114 5.79 10.82 -4.33
N ASP A 115 5.87 10.95 -3.01
CA ASP A 115 4.73 11.34 -2.18
C ASP A 115 4.62 12.86 -2.08
N THR A 116 3.74 13.42 -2.89
CA THR A 116 3.41 14.86 -2.92
C THR A 116 2.06 15.17 -2.26
N GLN A 117 1.48 14.22 -1.51
CA GLN A 117 0.14 14.37 -0.93
C GLN A 117 0.15 14.64 0.58
N THR A 118 1.28 14.46 1.23
CA THR A 118 1.38 14.65 2.69
C THR A 118 1.37 16.12 3.06
N SER A 119 0.41 16.52 3.86
CA SER A 119 0.26 17.86 4.42
C SER A 119 1.00 18.02 5.74
N TRP A 120 1.56 19.21 5.95
CA TRP A 120 2.30 19.61 7.14
C TRP A 120 1.69 20.85 7.76
N ILE A 121 1.87 21.00 9.08
CA ILE A 121 1.41 22.15 9.86
C ILE A 121 2.50 22.69 10.76
N VAL A 122 2.46 23.99 10.99
CA VAL A 122 3.23 24.64 12.03
C VAL A 122 2.30 24.93 13.21
N GLN A 123 2.71 24.53 14.40
CA GLN A 123 1.91 24.73 15.61
C GLN A 123 2.69 25.55 16.64
N VAL A 124 1.95 26.33 17.44
CA VAL A 124 2.46 27.10 18.58
C VAL A 124 1.81 26.63 19.86
N THR A 125 2.57 26.64 20.97
CA THR A 125 2.06 26.40 22.32
C THR A 125 2.51 27.51 23.26
N VAL A 126 1.69 27.80 24.26
CA VAL A 126 1.96 28.74 25.37
C VAL A 126 1.90 28.08 26.75
N ASP A 127 1.62 26.79 26.80
CA ASP A 127 1.36 26.01 28.04
C ASP A 127 2.25 24.76 28.12
N ASP A 128 3.49 24.89 27.71
CA ASP A 128 4.52 23.84 27.74
C ASP A 128 4.17 22.59 26.89
N GLY A 129 3.32 22.77 25.87
CA GLY A 129 2.97 21.70 24.92
C GLY A 129 1.79 20.85 25.37
N GLN A 130 1.04 21.27 26.36
CA GLN A 130 -0.22 20.61 26.72
C GLN A 130 -1.26 20.80 25.60
N HIS A 131 -1.31 22.01 25.02
CA HIS A 131 -2.15 22.30 23.86
C HIS A 131 -1.31 22.96 22.75
N TRP A 132 -1.62 22.59 21.51
CA TRP A 132 -0.96 23.11 20.34
C TRP A 132 -1.97 23.73 19.37
N LEU A 133 -1.74 24.96 19.01
CA LEU A 133 -2.55 25.74 18.07
C LEU A 133 -1.82 25.82 16.74
N THR A 134 -2.46 25.43 15.64
CA THR A 134 -1.88 25.56 14.29
C THR A 134 -1.84 27.03 13.87
N ILE A 135 -0.73 27.48 13.30
CA ILE A 135 -0.57 28.82 12.73
C ILE A 135 -0.41 28.71 11.20
N GLY A 136 -1.06 29.61 10.48
CA GLY A 136 -1.12 29.56 9.03
C GLY A 136 -1.92 28.38 8.49
N LYS A 137 -1.97 28.26 7.16
CA LYS A 137 -2.61 27.14 6.47
C LYS A 137 -1.71 25.90 6.47
N PRO A 138 -2.29 24.69 6.49
CA PRO A 138 -1.52 23.49 6.17
C PRO A 138 -0.81 23.64 4.81
N PHE A 139 0.38 23.09 4.68
CA PHE A 139 1.17 23.16 3.47
C PHE A 139 1.58 21.77 2.98
N THR A 140 1.58 21.58 1.68
CA THR A 140 2.03 20.34 1.02
C THR A 140 3.22 20.67 0.15
N PRO A 141 4.42 20.12 0.45
CA PRO A 141 5.61 20.39 -0.34
C PRO A 141 5.46 19.92 -1.79
N THR A 142 5.84 20.76 -2.74
CA THR A 142 5.89 20.49 -4.17
C THR A 142 7.34 20.57 -4.69
N MET A 143 7.55 20.27 -5.96
CA MET A 143 8.87 20.43 -6.60
C MET A 143 9.25 21.90 -6.85
N GLU A 144 8.33 22.83 -6.69
CA GLU A 144 8.58 24.28 -6.71
C GLU A 144 8.98 24.73 -5.31
N VAL A 145 9.90 25.70 -5.23
CA VAL A 145 10.25 26.34 -3.95
C VAL A 145 9.07 27.21 -3.52
N GLN A 146 8.65 27.03 -2.28
CA GLN A 146 7.54 27.73 -1.67
C GLN A 146 7.99 28.33 -0.34
N THR A 147 7.36 29.42 0.06
CA THR A 147 7.59 30.07 1.36
C THR A 147 6.38 29.84 2.25
N PHE A 148 6.60 29.30 3.45
CA PHE A 148 5.62 29.34 4.51
C PHE A 148 5.79 30.64 5.29
N GLU A 149 4.69 31.34 5.54
CA GLU A 149 4.68 32.49 6.44
C GLU A 149 3.39 32.48 7.25
N ALA A 150 3.52 32.59 8.57
CA ALA A 150 2.36 32.68 9.47
C ALA A 150 2.63 33.52 10.70
N LYS A 151 1.63 34.29 11.12
CA LYS A 151 1.67 35.12 12.31
C LYS A 151 1.08 34.35 13.49
N ALA A 152 1.84 34.21 14.57
CA ALA A 152 1.37 33.67 15.82
C ALA A 152 1.06 34.76 16.86
N ASN A 153 1.97 35.69 17.00
CA ASN A 153 1.95 36.80 17.97
C ASN A 153 1.62 36.33 19.42
N LYS A 154 2.31 35.31 19.88
CA LYS A 154 2.14 34.71 21.21
C LYS A 154 3.37 34.92 22.06
N GLU A 155 3.20 35.58 23.22
CA GLU A 155 4.26 35.70 24.24
C GLU A 155 4.52 34.34 24.91
N ASN A 156 5.74 34.18 25.43
CA ASN A 156 6.16 32.95 26.15
C ASN A 156 5.78 31.66 25.44
N ALA A 157 6.08 31.58 24.14
CA ALA A 157 5.63 30.52 23.24
C ALA A 157 6.79 29.80 22.57
N ARG A 158 6.52 28.59 22.09
CA ARG A 158 7.40 27.81 21.19
C ARG A 158 6.61 27.16 20.07
N ILE A 159 7.30 26.78 18.99
CA ILE A 159 6.66 26.15 17.84
C ILE A 159 7.15 24.71 17.63
N ARG A 160 6.34 23.99 16.83
CA ARG A 160 6.74 22.73 16.19
C ARG A 160 6.23 22.65 14.76
N ILE A 161 6.94 21.87 13.93
CA ILE A 161 6.54 21.50 12.58
C ILE A 161 6.27 20.00 12.61
N VAL A 162 5.06 19.59 12.24
CA VAL A 162 4.61 18.20 12.27
C VAL A 162 3.71 17.91 11.07
N ARG A 163 3.48 16.64 10.77
CA ARG A 163 2.45 16.26 9.80
C ARG A 163 1.07 16.69 10.30
N GLU A 164 0.19 17.04 9.39
CA GLU A 164 -1.20 17.40 9.71
C GLU A 164 -1.95 16.26 10.43
N ASP A 165 -1.65 15.00 10.08
CA ASP A 165 -2.24 13.81 10.70
C ASP A 165 -1.45 13.30 11.93
N TYR A 166 -0.56 14.12 12.52
CA TYR A 166 0.33 13.75 13.63
C TYR A 166 -0.36 13.04 14.80
N ALA A 167 -1.57 13.47 15.16
CA ALA A 167 -2.32 12.88 16.28
C ALA A 167 -3.08 11.58 15.92
N THR A 168 -3.28 11.29 14.64
CA THR A 168 -4.14 10.20 14.15
C THR A 168 -3.40 9.17 13.30
N PHE A 169 -2.18 9.47 12.90
CA PHE A 169 -1.41 8.60 12.04
C PHE A 169 -1.13 7.25 12.71
N GLN A 170 -1.45 6.19 12.00
CA GLN A 170 -1.04 4.84 12.37
C GLN A 170 0.03 4.36 11.40
N TRP A 171 1.18 3.99 11.93
CA TRP A 171 2.27 3.44 11.13
C TRP A 171 1.84 2.14 10.44
N LYS A 172 2.01 2.04 9.12
CA LYS A 172 1.62 0.88 8.30
C LYS A 172 2.78 0.23 7.54
N GLY A 173 4.01 0.38 8.00
CA GLY A 173 5.17 -0.27 7.38
C GLY A 173 5.66 0.36 6.07
N LEU A 174 5.26 1.58 5.77
CA LEU A 174 5.72 2.30 4.59
C LEU A 174 7.18 2.74 4.75
N GLY A 175 7.96 2.69 3.68
CA GLY A 175 9.32 3.19 3.62
C GLY A 175 9.41 4.70 3.86
N PHE A 176 10.60 5.29 3.66
CA PHE A 176 10.79 6.73 3.77
C PHE A 176 10.09 7.45 2.62
N THR A 177 9.03 8.18 2.92
CA THR A 177 8.25 8.98 1.98
C THR A 177 7.90 10.34 2.56
N ALA A 178 7.26 11.19 1.78
CA ALA A 178 6.87 12.55 2.16
C ALA A 178 8.05 13.37 2.68
N MET A 179 9.19 13.30 1.99
CA MET A 179 10.40 14.02 2.34
C MET A 179 10.37 15.44 1.75
N PHE A 180 10.82 16.39 2.55
CA PHE A 180 11.01 17.76 2.07
C PHE A 180 12.15 18.45 2.79
N ASN A 181 12.63 19.54 2.18
CA ASN A 181 13.67 20.38 2.74
C ASN A 181 13.09 21.69 3.25
N ILE A 182 13.66 22.18 4.35
CA ILE A 182 13.43 23.53 4.88
C ILE A 182 14.74 24.30 4.84
N ASP A 183 14.63 25.57 4.47
CA ASP A 183 15.74 26.52 4.44
C ASP A 183 15.29 27.94 4.88
N ASP A 184 16.25 28.82 5.15
CA ASP A 184 16.02 30.24 5.47
C ASP A 184 14.92 30.48 6.52
N MET A 185 14.96 29.74 7.64
CA MET A 185 13.97 29.89 8.70
C MET A 185 14.19 31.14 9.53
N SER A 186 13.11 31.88 9.77
CA SER A 186 13.09 33.04 10.67
C SER A 186 11.89 33.05 11.61
N ILE A 187 12.09 33.54 12.83
CA ILE A 187 11.06 33.69 13.84
C ILE A 187 11.23 35.07 14.50
N THR A 188 10.30 35.97 14.25
CA THR A 188 10.33 37.29 14.91
C THR A 188 9.79 37.20 16.35
N ASP A 189 10.09 38.20 17.16
CA ASP A 189 9.48 38.33 18.47
C ASP A 189 7.98 38.62 18.36
N ALA A 190 7.23 38.18 19.35
CA ALA A 190 5.88 38.69 19.52
C ALA A 190 5.95 40.20 19.71
N SER A 191 5.28 40.96 18.85
CA SER A 191 5.10 42.38 19.10
C SER A 191 4.36 42.52 20.43
N ALA A 192 4.81 43.44 21.30
CA ALA A 192 4.09 43.78 22.51
C ALA A 192 2.58 43.92 22.15
N VAL A 193 1.74 43.15 22.80
CA VAL A 193 0.31 43.08 22.43
C VAL A 193 -0.27 44.47 22.67
N ASP A 194 -0.32 45.28 21.61
CA ASP A 194 -1.14 46.50 21.68
C ASP A 194 -2.56 46.04 21.95
N PRO A 195 -3.18 46.40 23.10
CA PRO A 195 -4.55 46.00 23.43
C PRO A 195 -5.54 46.44 22.37
N ASN A 196 -5.19 47.42 21.55
CA ASN A 196 -6.02 47.96 20.48
C ASN A 196 -5.91 47.21 19.14
N VAL A 197 -5.00 46.26 19.00
CA VAL A 197 -4.88 45.50 17.73
C VAL A 197 -6.11 44.58 17.58
N PRO A 198 -6.84 44.70 16.47
CA PRO A 198 -7.91 43.78 16.14
C PRO A 198 -7.46 42.34 16.09
N ALA A 199 -8.22 41.41 16.68
CA ALA A 199 -7.84 40.00 16.69
C ALA A 199 -9.07 39.08 16.69
N ILE A 200 -8.90 37.88 16.12
CA ILE A 200 -9.79 36.73 16.23
C ILE A 200 -8.91 35.54 16.69
N ASP A 201 -9.22 35.00 17.86
CA ASP A 201 -8.60 33.82 18.40
C ASP A 201 -9.62 32.68 18.49
N VAL A 202 -9.22 31.46 18.20
CA VAL A 202 -10.04 30.25 18.31
C VAL A 202 -9.46 29.31 19.37
N GLU A 203 -10.32 28.67 20.15
CA GLU A 203 -9.90 27.74 21.21
C GLU A 203 -9.09 26.56 20.67
N SER A 204 -9.49 26.08 19.50
CA SER A 204 -8.76 25.08 18.73
C SER A 204 -8.95 25.35 17.26
N ASN A 205 -7.85 25.36 16.52
CA ASN A 205 -7.89 25.52 15.07
C ASN A 205 -7.52 24.23 14.31
N ASN A 206 -7.54 23.09 15.00
CA ASN A 206 -7.46 21.77 14.39
C ASN A 206 -8.52 20.87 15.04
N LEU A 207 -9.64 20.69 14.35
CA LEU A 207 -10.77 19.92 14.85
C LEU A 207 -10.83 18.56 14.14
N ASN A 208 -10.58 17.51 14.93
CA ASN A 208 -10.67 16.14 14.45
C ASN A 208 -11.98 15.49 14.91
N PHE A 209 -12.85 15.17 13.97
CA PHE A 209 -14.12 14.49 14.22
C PHE A 209 -13.97 13.00 14.50
N GLY A 210 -12.77 12.40 14.22
CA GLY A 210 -12.56 10.98 14.33
C GLY A 210 -13.37 10.20 13.29
N GLN A 211 -13.74 8.97 13.63
CA GLN A 211 -14.63 8.15 12.81
C GLN A 211 -16.10 8.52 13.07
N VAL A 212 -16.84 8.78 12.00
CA VAL A 212 -18.29 8.99 12.00
C VAL A 212 -18.89 8.07 10.95
N TYR A 213 -19.90 7.31 11.31
CA TYR A 213 -20.51 6.38 10.36
C TYR A 213 -21.24 7.12 9.24
N LYS A 214 -21.18 6.56 8.03
CA LYS A 214 -21.89 7.08 6.85
C LYS A 214 -23.36 7.39 7.22
N LEU A 215 -23.86 8.57 6.84
CA LEU A 215 -25.18 9.12 7.15
C LEU A 215 -25.43 9.45 8.64
N GLU A 216 -24.46 9.29 9.52
CA GLU A 216 -24.51 9.84 10.87
C GLU A 216 -23.79 11.20 10.91
N THR A 217 -23.98 11.93 11.98
CA THR A 217 -23.40 13.26 12.15
C THR A 217 -22.69 13.38 13.49
N LYS A 218 -21.61 14.16 13.50
CA LYS A 218 -20.93 14.57 14.71
C LYS A 218 -20.69 16.07 14.68
N THR A 219 -21.06 16.76 15.76
CA THR A 219 -20.89 18.21 15.88
C THR A 219 -19.85 18.52 16.95
N ILE A 220 -18.95 19.44 16.64
CA ILE A 220 -17.99 20.03 17.57
C ILE A 220 -18.32 21.52 17.67
N THR A 221 -18.41 22.02 18.88
CA THR A 221 -18.58 23.45 19.16
C THR A 221 -17.20 24.07 19.32
N CYS A 222 -16.87 25.04 18.49
CA CYS A 222 -15.63 25.81 18.56
C CYS A 222 -15.93 27.16 19.21
N LYS A 223 -15.26 27.47 20.34
CA LYS A 223 -15.27 28.79 20.96
C LYS A 223 -14.28 29.67 20.21
N LEU A 224 -14.68 30.89 19.94
CA LEU A 224 -13.81 31.96 19.46
C LEU A 224 -13.91 33.19 20.35
N THR A 225 -12.83 33.93 20.48
CA THR A 225 -12.77 35.24 21.11
C THR A 225 -12.32 36.26 20.10
N TYR A 226 -12.85 37.46 20.18
CA TYR A 226 -12.46 38.53 19.27
C TYR A 226 -12.46 39.88 19.97
N LYS A 227 -11.62 40.79 19.48
CA LYS A 227 -11.53 42.15 20.02
C LYS A 227 -11.23 43.16 18.95
N ASN A 228 -11.72 44.39 19.17
CA ASN A 228 -11.43 45.60 18.37
C ASN A 228 -11.70 45.44 16.85
N LEU A 229 -12.63 44.56 16.49
CA LEU A 229 -13.06 44.39 15.13
C LEU A 229 -14.07 45.46 14.73
N THR A 230 -13.98 45.97 13.51
CA THR A 230 -14.87 46.99 12.96
C THR A 230 -15.87 46.44 11.94
N SER A 231 -15.73 45.19 11.56
CA SER A 231 -16.58 44.50 10.57
C SER A 231 -17.00 43.14 11.12
N PRO A 232 -18.17 42.61 10.73
CA PRO A 232 -18.59 41.28 11.13
C PRO A 232 -17.54 40.21 10.72
N ILE A 233 -17.43 39.14 11.51
CA ILE A 233 -16.59 37.99 11.18
C ILE A 233 -17.36 37.14 10.19
N LYS A 234 -16.86 37.04 8.96
CA LYS A 234 -17.38 36.14 7.93
C LYS A 234 -16.70 34.78 8.05
N LEU A 235 -17.51 33.73 8.02
CA LEU A 235 -17.04 32.34 8.01
C LEU A 235 -17.27 31.78 6.60
N SER A 236 -16.22 31.32 5.99
CA SER A 236 -16.26 30.57 4.73
C SER A 236 -15.54 29.23 4.90
N MET A 237 -15.87 28.29 4.08
CA MET A 237 -15.24 26.97 4.08
C MET A 237 -14.98 26.54 2.64
N ASP A 238 -13.88 25.82 2.43
CA ASP A 238 -13.59 25.18 1.15
C ASP A 238 -14.79 24.28 0.75
N ASP A 239 -14.99 24.12 -0.55
CA ASP A 239 -16.13 23.34 -1.07
C ASP A 239 -16.00 21.86 -0.68
N ASN A 240 -16.63 21.52 0.43
CA ASN A 240 -16.65 20.16 0.97
C ASN A 240 -18.03 19.84 1.56
N ALA A 241 -18.81 19.04 0.83
CA ALA A 241 -20.18 18.69 1.18
C ALA A 241 -20.34 17.91 2.51
N ALA A 242 -19.25 17.39 3.08
CA ALA A 242 -19.30 16.61 4.32
C ALA A 242 -19.26 17.47 5.60
N PHE A 243 -18.85 18.73 5.51
CA PHE A 243 -18.82 19.63 6.66
C PHE A 243 -19.83 20.78 6.49
N SER A 244 -20.36 21.26 7.60
CA SER A 244 -21.27 22.42 7.60
C SER A 244 -21.06 23.28 8.84
N LEU A 245 -21.34 24.58 8.69
CA LEU A 245 -21.23 25.60 9.74
C LEU A 245 -22.62 26.01 10.21
N SER A 246 -22.78 26.24 11.52
CA SER A 246 -24.04 26.69 12.08
C SER A 246 -24.37 28.15 11.75
N LYS A 247 -23.39 28.94 11.35
CA LYS A 247 -23.53 30.33 10.94
C LYS A 247 -22.44 30.73 9.92
N ALA A 248 -22.78 31.64 9.02
CA ALA A 248 -21.84 32.17 8.04
C ALA A 248 -21.25 33.53 8.44
N GLU A 249 -21.81 34.16 9.48
CA GLU A 249 -21.39 35.47 9.94
C GLU A 249 -21.62 35.61 11.45
N ILE A 250 -20.72 36.34 12.11
CA ILE A 250 -20.85 36.72 13.53
C ILE A 250 -20.80 38.22 13.59
N PRO A 251 -21.88 38.88 14.10
CA PRO A 251 -21.88 40.31 14.37
C PRO A 251 -20.85 40.62 15.45
N VAL A 252 -20.05 41.65 15.23
CA VAL A 252 -19.06 42.10 16.22
C VAL A 252 -19.63 43.12 17.17
N LYS A 253 -19.09 43.16 18.40
CA LYS A 253 -19.40 44.11 19.47
C LYS A 253 -18.11 44.82 19.88
N ASP A 254 -18.24 45.97 20.48
CA ASP A 254 -17.10 46.71 21.01
C ASP A 254 -16.40 45.93 22.13
N GLY A 255 -15.10 46.09 22.21
CA GLY A 255 -14.26 45.47 23.23
C GLY A 255 -13.93 44.00 22.93
N GLU A 256 -13.61 43.27 24.00
CA GLU A 256 -13.33 41.85 23.94
C GLU A 256 -14.63 41.04 24.13
N ASN A 257 -14.89 40.09 23.25
CA ASN A 257 -16.12 39.32 23.23
C ASN A 257 -15.84 37.86 22.88
N GLU A 258 -16.81 36.99 23.13
CA GLU A 258 -16.78 35.59 22.73
C GLU A 258 -18.02 35.18 21.97
N ASP A 259 -17.88 34.19 21.11
CA ASP A 259 -18.97 33.52 20.38
C ASP A 259 -18.65 32.05 20.17
N PHE A 260 -19.63 31.29 19.69
CA PHE A 260 -19.52 29.85 19.46
C PHE A 260 -20.00 29.50 18.05
N VAL A 261 -19.25 28.61 17.36
CA VAL A 261 -19.62 28.05 16.06
C VAL A 261 -19.71 26.56 16.19
N ASN A 262 -20.86 26.00 15.83
CA ASN A 262 -20.99 24.56 15.70
C ASN A 262 -20.56 24.15 14.27
N ILE A 263 -19.65 23.22 14.21
CA ILE A 263 -19.18 22.62 12.98
C ILE A 263 -19.63 21.16 12.99
N THR A 264 -20.37 20.76 11.96
CA THR A 264 -20.94 19.41 11.87
C THR A 264 -20.26 18.65 10.73
N PHE A 265 -19.80 17.46 11.02
CA PHE A 265 -19.30 16.48 10.04
C PHE A 265 -20.39 15.44 9.77
N ALA A 266 -20.73 15.24 8.51
CA ALA A 266 -21.79 14.35 8.02
C ALA A 266 -21.29 13.61 6.75
N PRO A 267 -20.48 12.55 6.91
CA PRO A 267 -19.90 11.85 5.76
C PRO A 267 -21.00 11.15 4.95
N SER A 268 -21.01 11.39 3.63
CA SER A 268 -21.86 10.69 2.66
C SER A 268 -21.22 9.41 2.10
N GLY A 269 -19.93 9.22 2.33
CA GLY A 269 -19.12 8.09 1.87
C GLY A 269 -18.08 7.68 2.92
N TYR A 270 -17.19 6.77 2.52
CA TYR A 270 -16.11 6.26 3.34
C TYR A 270 -14.78 6.97 3.04
N GLY A 271 -13.86 6.95 3.99
CA GLY A 271 -12.52 7.52 3.83
C GLY A 271 -12.31 8.84 4.56
N ALA A 272 -11.16 9.46 4.32
CA ALA A 272 -10.76 10.69 4.98
C ALA A 272 -11.40 11.92 4.31
N TYR A 273 -11.89 12.83 5.13
CA TYR A 273 -12.41 14.14 4.72
C TYR A 273 -11.59 15.22 5.40
N LYS A 274 -11.33 16.31 4.69
CA LYS A 274 -10.63 17.49 5.18
C LYS A 274 -11.31 18.74 4.63
N ALA A 275 -11.30 19.82 5.42
CA ALA A 275 -11.71 21.15 5.00
C ALA A 275 -11.00 22.20 5.85
N VAL A 276 -11.00 23.45 5.38
CA VAL A 276 -10.50 24.60 6.12
C VAL A 276 -11.62 25.63 6.24
N VAL A 277 -11.91 26.03 7.48
CA VAL A 277 -12.80 27.17 7.74
C VAL A 277 -11.95 28.42 7.87
N THR A 278 -12.25 29.43 7.09
CA THR A 278 -11.65 30.77 7.18
C THR A 278 -12.59 31.68 7.94
N LEU A 279 -12.08 32.36 8.97
CA LEU A 279 -12.76 33.41 9.73
C LEU A 279 -12.08 34.74 9.38
N GLN A 280 -12.81 35.67 8.79
CA GLN A 280 -12.26 36.95 8.32
C GLN A 280 -13.09 38.13 8.76
N SER A 281 -12.44 39.18 9.27
CA SER A 281 -13.04 40.49 9.57
C SER A 281 -12.07 41.60 9.14
N GLY A 282 -12.37 42.26 8.00
CA GLY A 282 -11.43 43.19 7.35
C GLY A 282 -10.14 42.51 6.99
N ASP A 283 -9.02 43.01 7.50
CA ASP A 283 -7.67 42.43 7.28
C ASP A 283 -7.29 41.36 8.32
N VAL A 284 -8.15 41.08 9.29
CA VAL A 284 -7.90 40.05 10.30
C VAL A 284 -8.47 38.73 9.82
N GLU A 285 -7.60 37.72 9.74
CA GLU A 285 -7.97 36.38 9.28
C GLU A 285 -7.40 35.32 10.24
N THR A 286 -8.17 34.25 10.47
CA THR A 286 -7.72 33.04 11.15
C THR A 286 -8.38 31.80 10.54
N PHE A 287 -7.84 30.61 10.82
CA PHE A 287 -8.25 29.37 10.17
C PHE A 287 -8.56 28.28 11.18
N ILE A 288 -9.49 27.38 10.83
CA ILE A 288 -9.77 26.12 11.55
C ILE A 288 -9.65 24.98 10.53
N SER A 289 -8.66 24.11 10.72
CA SER A 289 -8.50 22.88 9.93
C SER A 289 -9.46 21.82 10.46
N LEU A 290 -10.21 21.18 9.58
CA LEU A 290 -11.15 20.12 9.89
C LEU A 290 -10.66 18.79 9.32
N SER A 291 -10.79 17.72 10.09
CA SER A 291 -10.53 16.36 9.62
C SER A 291 -11.55 15.39 10.21
N GLY A 292 -11.93 14.38 9.44
CA GLY A 292 -12.81 13.31 9.90
C GLY A 292 -12.70 12.11 8.96
N VAL A 293 -13.15 10.95 9.42
CA VAL A 293 -13.17 9.72 8.63
C VAL A 293 -14.61 9.22 8.56
N GLY A 294 -15.16 9.16 7.35
CA GLY A 294 -16.40 8.46 7.10
C GLY A 294 -16.18 6.97 7.26
N ALA A 295 -16.82 6.35 8.22
CA ALA A 295 -16.68 4.95 8.55
C ALA A 295 -17.96 4.18 8.27
N ARG A 296 -17.82 2.86 8.14
CA ARG A 296 -18.94 1.93 8.04
C ARG A 296 -19.28 1.42 9.44
N LYS A 297 -20.56 1.15 9.68
CA LYS A 297 -20.95 0.38 10.86
C LYS A 297 -20.44 -1.06 10.73
N PRO A 298 -19.83 -1.60 11.78
CA PRO A 298 -19.42 -2.99 11.77
C PRO A 298 -20.55 -3.92 11.37
N GLY A 299 -20.32 -4.76 10.35
CA GLY A 299 -21.30 -5.72 9.85
C GLY A 299 -22.32 -5.18 8.83
N GLU A 300 -22.29 -3.92 8.47
CA GLU A 300 -23.10 -3.34 7.40
C GLU A 300 -22.22 -3.12 6.16
N TYR A 301 -22.18 -4.12 5.25
CA TYR A 301 -21.48 -4.04 3.98
C TYR A 301 -22.47 -3.88 2.84
N GLU A 302 -22.30 -2.82 2.07
CA GLU A 302 -23.14 -2.50 0.92
C GLU A 302 -22.32 -2.62 -0.36
N TYR A 303 -22.90 -3.25 -1.37
CA TYR A 303 -22.34 -3.31 -2.71
C TYR A 303 -23.18 -2.44 -3.65
N SER A 304 -22.70 -2.22 -4.87
CA SER A 304 -23.39 -1.40 -5.87
C SER A 304 -24.75 -1.95 -6.29
N GLY A 305 -25.16 -3.13 -5.80
CA GLY A 305 -26.46 -3.73 -6.00
C GLY A 305 -26.46 -5.25 -5.83
N GLY A 306 -27.58 -5.88 -6.15
CA GLY A 306 -27.75 -7.33 -6.07
C GLY A 306 -28.09 -7.86 -4.68
N LYS A 307 -28.25 -9.19 -4.58
CA LYS A 307 -28.62 -9.92 -3.35
C LYS A 307 -27.61 -11.01 -2.98
N GLY A 308 -26.59 -11.21 -3.82
CA GLY A 308 -25.58 -12.24 -3.64
C GLY A 308 -26.10 -13.66 -3.94
N THR A 309 -27.18 -13.82 -4.70
CA THR A 309 -27.58 -15.10 -5.28
C THR A 309 -26.97 -15.27 -6.68
N GLU A 310 -27.05 -16.45 -7.24
CA GLU A 310 -26.53 -16.70 -8.60
C GLU A 310 -27.25 -15.87 -9.65
N GLU A 311 -28.60 -15.74 -9.51
CA GLU A 311 -29.44 -14.96 -10.43
C GLU A 311 -29.33 -13.46 -10.22
N GLU A 312 -29.09 -13.01 -8.98
CA GLU A 312 -28.92 -11.60 -8.59
C GLU A 312 -27.61 -11.42 -7.77
N PRO A 313 -26.41 -11.57 -8.39
CA PRO A 313 -25.14 -11.46 -7.68
C PRO A 313 -24.96 -10.05 -7.10
N TYR A 314 -24.17 -9.94 -6.04
CA TYR A 314 -23.70 -8.64 -5.58
C TYR A 314 -22.91 -7.95 -6.71
N LEU A 315 -23.28 -6.71 -7.02
CA LEU A 315 -22.65 -5.94 -8.10
C LEU A 315 -21.45 -5.17 -7.58
N ILE A 316 -20.35 -5.31 -8.27
CA ILE A 316 -19.09 -4.65 -8.00
C ILE A 316 -18.80 -3.68 -9.13
N SER A 317 -18.99 -2.39 -8.88
CA SER A 317 -18.84 -1.34 -9.90
C SER A 317 -17.88 -0.22 -9.51
N ALA A 318 -17.41 -0.21 -8.26
CA ALA A 318 -16.56 0.83 -7.72
C ALA A 318 -15.41 0.27 -6.86
N ALA A 319 -14.34 1.02 -6.71
CA ALA A 319 -13.22 0.67 -5.86
C ALA A 319 -13.64 0.43 -4.40
N THR A 320 -14.65 1.13 -3.93
CA THR A 320 -15.25 0.94 -2.60
C THR A 320 -15.86 -0.43 -2.42
N ASP A 321 -16.48 -1.03 -3.45
CA ASP A 321 -17.06 -2.37 -3.35
C ASP A 321 -15.97 -3.43 -3.10
N ILE A 322 -14.81 -3.28 -3.73
CA ILE A 322 -13.63 -4.16 -3.49
C ILE A 322 -13.09 -3.96 -2.07
N ALA A 323 -12.98 -2.70 -1.61
CA ALA A 323 -12.56 -2.41 -0.25
C ALA A 323 -13.51 -3.00 0.78
N ASP A 324 -14.80 -2.90 0.52
CA ASP A 324 -15.88 -3.43 1.35
C ASP A 324 -15.85 -4.96 1.40
N LEU A 325 -15.63 -5.61 0.28
CA LEU A 325 -15.46 -7.06 0.24
C LEU A 325 -14.24 -7.50 1.04
N SER A 326 -13.12 -6.77 0.90
CA SER A 326 -11.93 -7.04 1.70
C SER A 326 -12.21 -6.90 3.21
N GLU A 327 -12.81 -5.80 3.62
CA GLU A 327 -13.14 -5.55 5.02
C GLU A 327 -14.10 -6.61 5.58
N ALA A 328 -15.16 -6.92 4.84
CA ALA A 328 -16.16 -7.92 5.22
C ALA A 328 -15.56 -9.30 5.48
N VAL A 329 -14.72 -9.78 4.54
CA VAL A 329 -14.07 -11.09 4.69
C VAL A 329 -13.09 -11.07 5.86
N ASN A 330 -12.32 -10.00 6.01
CA ASN A 330 -11.37 -9.86 7.11
C ASN A 330 -12.04 -9.64 8.48
N ASP A 331 -13.28 -9.15 8.51
CA ASP A 331 -14.07 -9.16 9.75
C ASP A 331 -14.53 -10.60 10.09
N LYS A 332 -15.38 -11.21 9.28
CA LYS A 332 -15.86 -12.59 9.53
C LYS A 332 -16.74 -13.21 8.44
N TYR A 333 -17.03 -12.51 7.35
CA TYR A 333 -17.98 -13.00 6.34
C TYR A 333 -17.26 -13.82 5.28
N THR A 334 -17.46 -15.13 5.27
CA THR A 334 -16.83 -16.02 4.28
C THR A 334 -17.47 -15.93 2.90
N TYR A 335 -18.71 -15.46 2.83
CA TYR A 335 -19.54 -15.43 1.61
C TYR A 335 -19.72 -16.79 0.92
N GLU A 336 -19.71 -17.89 1.68
CA GLU A 336 -20.03 -19.20 1.16
C GLU A 336 -21.43 -19.22 0.50
N GLY A 337 -21.50 -19.75 -0.73
CA GLY A 337 -22.71 -19.77 -1.53
C GLY A 337 -23.20 -18.39 -2.01
N LYS A 338 -22.36 -17.35 -1.93
CA LYS A 338 -22.64 -16.01 -2.44
C LYS A 338 -21.89 -15.73 -3.74
N PHE A 339 -22.49 -14.88 -4.57
CA PHE A 339 -22.02 -14.54 -5.90
C PHE A 339 -21.78 -13.04 -5.99
N PHE A 340 -20.63 -12.69 -6.57
CA PHE A 340 -20.22 -11.32 -6.86
C PHE A 340 -19.95 -11.21 -8.36
N LYS A 341 -20.33 -10.09 -8.96
CA LYS A 341 -20.14 -9.84 -10.38
C LYS A 341 -19.67 -8.40 -10.62
N MET A 342 -18.56 -8.23 -11.31
CA MET A 342 -18.17 -6.90 -11.78
C MET A 342 -19.08 -6.43 -12.90
N THR A 343 -19.29 -5.12 -12.98
CA THR A 343 -20.14 -4.49 -14.01
C THR A 343 -19.41 -3.41 -14.80
N SER A 344 -18.19 -3.12 -14.45
CA SER A 344 -17.29 -2.15 -15.11
C SER A 344 -15.85 -2.42 -14.75
N ASP A 345 -14.91 -1.88 -15.51
CA ASP A 345 -13.53 -1.78 -15.13
C ASP A 345 -13.40 -0.87 -13.89
N ILE A 346 -12.49 -1.22 -12.98
CA ILE A 346 -12.34 -0.52 -11.71
C ILE A 346 -10.89 -0.07 -11.52
N ASP A 347 -10.70 1.22 -11.26
CA ASP A 347 -9.45 1.83 -10.83
C ASP A 347 -9.39 1.87 -9.30
N LEU A 348 -8.42 1.15 -8.73
CA LEU A 348 -8.20 1.05 -7.29
C LEU A 348 -7.29 2.16 -6.72
N SER A 349 -6.86 3.13 -7.51
CA SER A 349 -5.97 4.22 -7.08
C SER A 349 -6.51 5.05 -5.90
N SER A 350 -7.84 5.11 -5.76
CA SER A 350 -8.51 5.81 -4.66
C SER A 350 -8.54 5.01 -3.34
N VAL A 351 -8.22 3.71 -3.38
CA VAL A 351 -8.22 2.83 -2.19
C VAL A 351 -6.81 2.69 -1.64
N ALA A 352 -6.44 3.57 -0.72
CA ALA A 352 -5.16 3.46 -0.05
C ALA A 352 -5.11 2.22 0.84
N ASN A 353 -4.05 1.41 0.68
CA ASN A 353 -3.77 0.24 1.54
C ASN A 353 -4.90 -0.81 1.57
N LEU A 354 -5.37 -1.22 0.41
CA LEU A 354 -6.29 -2.35 0.31
C LEU A 354 -5.67 -3.60 0.98
N LEU A 355 -6.34 -4.16 1.97
CA LEU A 355 -5.95 -5.45 2.53
C LEU A 355 -6.35 -6.57 1.57
N PRO A 356 -5.60 -7.70 1.52
CA PRO A 356 -6.04 -8.88 0.80
C PRO A 356 -7.45 -9.31 1.21
N ILE A 357 -8.27 -9.75 0.27
CA ILE A 357 -9.58 -10.34 0.58
C ILE A 357 -9.34 -11.70 1.26
N GLY A 358 -9.53 -11.75 2.57
CA GLY A 358 -9.10 -12.87 3.41
C GLY A 358 -7.63 -12.78 3.82
N ASN A 359 -7.34 -13.08 5.08
CA ASN A 359 -5.97 -13.03 5.61
C ASN A 359 -5.82 -13.86 6.90
N ASN A 360 -4.72 -13.69 7.62
CA ASN A 360 -4.39 -14.37 8.87
C ASN A 360 -3.99 -15.83 8.71
N PHE A 361 -3.37 -16.18 7.63
CA PHE A 361 -2.81 -17.49 7.42
C PHE A 361 -1.58 -17.69 8.32
N GLY A 362 -1.75 -18.41 9.42
CA GLY A 362 -0.64 -19.08 10.12
C GLY A 362 -0.05 -18.44 11.36
N SER A 363 -0.67 -17.47 12.04
CA SER A 363 -0.33 -17.24 13.45
C SER A 363 -1.00 -18.31 14.33
N ALA A 364 -0.24 -18.90 15.24
CA ALA A 364 -0.76 -19.90 16.17
C ALA A 364 -1.92 -19.30 16.97
N GLY A 365 -3.15 -19.84 16.77
CA GLY A 365 -4.36 -19.40 17.44
C GLY A 365 -5.15 -18.27 16.74
N ALA A 366 -4.72 -17.77 15.58
CA ALA A 366 -5.50 -16.82 14.79
C ALA A 366 -6.55 -17.55 13.95
N THR A 367 -7.74 -16.99 13.86
CA THR A 367 -8.79 -17.48 12.95
C THR A 367 -8.42 -17.11 11.53
N ILE A 368 -8.31 -18.10 10.65
CA ILE A 368 -8.11 -17.88 9.21
C ILE A 368 -9.35 -17.18 8.67
N LYS A 369 -9.16 -16.11 7.91
CA LYS A 369 -10.18 -15.35 7.20
C LYS A 369 -10.16 -15.76 5.74
N THR A 370 -11.19 -16.42 5.27
CA THR A 370 -11.26 -17.00 3.93
C THR A 370 -12.41 -16.43 3.13
N PHE A 371 -12.17 -16.21 1.85
CA PHE A 371 -13.26 -16.00 0.90
C PHE A 371 -13.70 -17.37 0.36
N CYS A 372 -15.00 -17.66 0.43
CA CYS A 372 -15.59 -18.94 0.01
C CYS A 372 -16.65 -18.77 -1.09
N GLY A 373 -16.85 -17.57 -1.60
CA GLY A 373 -17.87 -17.25 -2.61
C GLY A 373 -17.40 -17.44 -4.05
N THR A 374 -18.25 -17.03 -4.98
CA THR A 374 -17.91 -16.88 -6.39
C THR A 374 -17.69 -15.41 -6.71
N PHE A 375 -16.54 -15.07 -7.28
CA PHE A 375 -16.25 -13.75 -7.82
C PHE A 375 -16.07 -13.83 -9.34
N ASP A 376 -16.97 -13.21 -10.07
CA ASP A 376 -16.97 -13.14 -11.53
C ASP A 376 -16.59 -11.74 -11.98
N GLY A 377 -15.41 -11.60 -12.59
CA GLY A 377 -14.96 -10.36 -13.18
C GLY A 377 -15.72 -9.94 -14.44
N ASP A 378 -16.53 -10.85 -15.03
CA ASP A 378 -17.33 -10.63 -16.26
C ASP A 378 -16.50 -10.08 -17.44
N GLY A 379 -15.18 -10.35 -17.47
CA GLY A 379 -14.23 -9.86 -18.46
C GLY A 379 -13.67 -8.46 -18.17
N HIS A 380 -14.03 -7.86 -17.05
CA HIS A 380 -13.54 -6.54 -16.65
C HIS A 380 -12.13 -6.56 -16.05
N THR A 381 -11.54 -5.36 -15.96
CA THR A 381 -10.17 -5.15 -15.49
C THR A 381 -10.15 -4.38 -14.17
N LEU A 382 -9.31 -4.84 -13.23
CA LEU A 382 -8.86 -4.07 -12.08
C LEU A 382 -7.51 -3.44 -12.40
N THR A 383 -7.37 -2.14 -12.17
CA THR A 383 -6.12 -1.41 -12.35
C THR A 383 -5.68 -0.73 -11.06
N ASN A 384 -4.38 -0.40 -10.97
CA ASN A 384 -3.79 0.32 -9.85
C ASN A 384 -3.96 -0.40 -8.49
N LEU A 385 -3.95 -1.75 -8.51
CA LEU A 385 -3.87 -2.55 -7.31
C LEU A 385 -2.44 -2.48 -6.74
N HIS A 386 -2.25 -1.65 -5.72
CA HIS A 386 -0.96 -1.49 -5.06
C HIS A 386 -1.00 -2.07 -3.66
N MET A 387 -0.31 -3.19 -3.46
CA MET A 387 -0.18 -3.85 -2.17
C MET A 387 1.28 -3.91 -1.75
N SER A 388 1.59 -3.37 -0.57
CA SER A 388 2.90 -3.49 0.04
C SER A 388 2.73 -3.97 1.47
N TYR A 389 3.18 -5.20 1.75
CA TYR A 389 3.06 -5.81 3.07
C TYR A 389 4.40 -6.32 3.56
N GLN A 390 4.78 -5.92 4.78
CA GLN A 390 5.96 -6.41 5.47
C GLN A 390 5.60 -6.70 6.94
N GLY A 391 5.73 -7.94 7.38
CA GLY A 391 5.40 -8.32 8.74
C GLY A 391 5.90 -9.73 9.09
N LYS A 392 5.79 -10.10 10.36
CA LYS A 392 6.24 -11.43 10.84
C LYS A 392 5.21 -12.53 10.66
N GLU A 393 4.00 -12.21 10.23
CA GLU A 393 2.90 -13.17 10.11
C GLU A 393 2.89 -13.77 8.71
N LYS A 394 2.56 -15.06 8.62
CA LYS A 394 2.44 -15.76 7.35
C LYS A 394 1.10 -15.40 6.71
N ILE A 395 1.10 -14.45 5.83
CA ILE A 395 -0.09 -13.97 5.13
C ILE A 395 0.05 -14.27 3.64
N GLY A 396 -1.05 -14.64 3.00
CA GLY A 396 -1.16 -14.61 1.54
C GLY A 396 -1.42 -13.17 1.07
N VAL A 397 -0.55 -12.60 0.26
CA VAL A 397 -0.70 -11.26 -0.29
C VAL A 397 -0.98 -11.33 -1.78
N ALA A 398 -2.21 -11.09 -2.13
CA ALA A 398 -2.77 -11.07 -3.47
C ALA A 398 -4.12 -10.34 -3.40
N LEU A 399 -4.82 -10.15 -4.51
CA LEU A 399 -6.20 -9.64 -4.46
C LEU A 399 -7.04 -10.47 -3.47
N PHE A 400 -7.02 -11.80 -3.60
CA PHE A 400 -7.57 -12.74 -2.61
C PHE A 400 -6.41 -13.31 -1.79
N GLY A 401 -6.29 -12.90 -0.54
CA GLY A 401 -5.23 -13.37 0.34
C GLY A 401 -5.36 -14.86 0.66
N VAL A 402 -6.57 -15.29 1.07
CA VAL A 402 -6.90 -16.69 1.32
C VAL A 402 -8.27 -17.05 0.77
N ILE A 403 -8.35 -18.10 -0.03
CA ILE A 403 -9.62 -18.68 -0.49
C ILE A 403 -9.83 -20.08 0.08
N GLN A 404 -11.11 -20.49 0.22
CA GLN A 404 -11.48 -21.86 0.60
C GLN A 404 -12.70 -22.31 -0.22
N GLY A 405 -12.48 -23.23 -1.15
CA GLY A 405 -13.52 -23.72 -2.04
C GLY A 405 -14.14 -22.66 -2.96
N ALA A 406 -13.54 -21.49 -3.07
CA ALA A 406 -14.06 -20.36 -3.84
C ALA A 406 -13.87 -20.53 -5.35
N THR A 407 -14.65 -19.76 -6.12
CA THR A 407 -14.48 -19.63 -7.57
C THR A 407 -14.12 -18.18 -7.92
N ILE A 408 -12.96 -17.98 -8.53
CA ILE A 408 -12.50 -16.68 -9.06
C ILE A 408 -12.42 -16.82 -10.58
N LYS A 409 -13.11 -15.98 -11.33
CA LYS A 409 -13.15 -16.14 -12.79
C LYS A 409 -13.30 -14.84 -13.57
N ASN A 410 -12.92 -14.89 -14.86
CA ASN A 410 -13.17 -13.85 -15.86
C ASN A 410 -12.64 -12.46 -15.45
N LEU A 411 -11.44 -12.38 -14.90
CA LEU A 411 -10.89 -11.15 -14.32
C LEU A 411 -9.50 -10.84 -14.87
N THR A 412 -9.28 -9.59 -15.23
CA THR A 412 -7.94 -9.09 -15.57
C THR A 412 -7.43 -8.15 -14.47
N ILE A 413 -6.13 -8.24 -14.15
CA ILE A 413 -5.42 -7.25 -13.32
C ILE A 413 -4.30 -6.66 -14.18
N ASP A 414 -4.23 -5.34 -14.27
CA ASP A 414 -3.16 -4.63 -15.00
C ASP A 414 -2.70 -3.38 -14.24
N ASN A 415 -1.58 -2.78 -14.68
CA ASN A 415 -0.99 -1.57 -14.08
C ASN A 415 -0.93 -1.64 -12.55
N SER A 416 -0.39 -2.72 -12.01
CA SER A 416 -0.49 -3.06 -10.58
C SER A 416 0.84 -3.53 -10.00
N SER A 417 1.03 -3.36 -8.68
CA SER A 417 2.22 -3.82 -7.98
C SER A 417 1.87 -4.50 -6.66
N ILE A 418 2.37 -5.72 -6.47
CA ILE A 418 2.13 -6.51 -5.27
C ILE A 418 3.48 -6.93 -4.71
N GLN A 419 3.81 -6.43 -3.53
CA GLN A 419 5.07 -6.71 -2.86
C GLN A 419 4.82 -7.16 -1.43
N SER A 420 5.46 -8.25 -0.99
CA SER A 420 5.40 -8.66 0.40
C SER A 420 6.63 -9.45 0.83
N ASP A 421 6.71 -9.75 2.13
CA ASP A 421 7.67 -10.71 2.70
C ASP A 421 7.02 -12.09 2.99
N ALA A 422 5.86 -12.36 2.39
CA ALA A 422 5.03 -13.55 2.56
C ALA A 422 4.74 -14.24 1.21
N LEU A 423 3.76 -15.13 1.17
CA LEU A 423 3.25 -15.75 -0.06
C LEU A 423 2.62 -14.67 -0.95
N THR A 424 3.17 -14.44 -2.13
CA THR A 424 2.78 -13.31 -2.97
C THR A 424 2.29 -13.76 -4.34
N ALA A 425 1.12 -13.29 -4.76
CA ALA A 425 0.59 -13.58 -6.10
C ALA A 425 -0.30 -12.44 -6.63
N GLY A 426 -0.72 -12.53 -7.91
CA GLY A 426 -1.68 -11.60 -8.49
C GLY A 426 -3.09 -11.83 -7.96
N PHE A 427 -3.59 -13.05 -8.05
CA PHE A 427 -4.98 -13.38 -7.70
C PHE A 427 -5.15 -14.02 -6.34
N VAL A 428 -4.40 -15.09 -6.03
CA VAL A 428 -4.59 -15.86 -4.80
C VAL A 428 -3.26 -16.10 -4.08
N GLY A 429 -3.17 -15.63 -2.85
CA GLY A 429 -1.98 -15.84 -2.01
C GLY A 429 -1.90 -17.27 -1.46
N ALA A 430 -2.99 -17.77 -0.85
CA ALA A 430 -3.10 -19.13 -0.34
C ALA A 430 -4.46 -19.72 -0.67
N ALA A 431 -4.49 -20.94 -1.18
CA ALA A 431 -5.70 -21.66 -1.50
C ALA A 431 -5.89 -22.86 -0.58
N LEU A 432 -7.07 -22.96 0.02
CA LEU A 432 -7.58 -24.14 0.69
C LEU A 432 -8.64 -24.81 -0.22
N GLY A 433 -8.24 -25.07 -1.48
CA GLY A 433 -9.09 -25.58 -2.55
C GLY A 433 -9.85 -24.47 -3.30
N GLY A 434 -10.45 -24.84 -4.43
CA GLY A 434 -11.28 -23.95 -5.24
C GLY A 434 -10.95 -23.94 -6.72
N THR A 435 -11.42 -22.91 -7.43
CA THR A 435 -11.25 -22.75 -8.89
C THR A 435 -10.79 -21.33 -9.22
N VAL A 436 -9.76 -21.20 -10.08
CA VAL A 436 -9.35 -19.94 -10.70
C VAL A 436 -9.37 -20.14 -12.20
N SER A 437 -10.25 -19.42 -12.91
CA SER A 437 -10.41 -19.64 -14.35
C SER A 437 -10.56 -18.33 -15.13
N ASN A 438 -9.99 -18.32 -16.36
CA ASN A 438 -10.04 -17.15 -17.25
C ASN A 438 -9.61 -15.86 -16.52
N CYS A 439 -8.46 -15.94 -15.81
CA CYS A 439 -7.87 -14.84 -15.06
C CYS A 439 -6.54 -14.44 -15.67
N HIS A 440 -6.34 -13.15 -15.90
CA HIS A 440 -5.22 -12.65 -16.67
C HIS A 440 -4.46 -11.53 -15.97
N LEU A 441 -3.13 -11.58 -16.03
CA LEU A 441 -2.25 -10.49 -15.62
C LEU A 441 -1.67 -9.77 -16.83
N GLY A 442 -1.77 -8.45 -16.83
CA GLY A 442 -1.18 -7.57 -17.85
C GLY A 442 0.33 -7.47 -17.75
N GLU A 443 0.94 -6.84 -18.74
CA GLU A 443 2.41 -6.66 -18.82
C GLU A 443 2.95 -5.61 -17.84
N ASN A 444 2.09 -4.72 -17.33
CA ASN A 444 2.46 -3.69 -16.37
C ASN A 444 2.21 -4.14 -14.91
N VAL A 445 2.18 -5.45 -14.66
CA VAL A 445 2.04 -6.01 -13.32
C VAL A 445 3.39 -6.48 -12.79
N THR A 446 3.72 -6.08 -11.56
CA THR A 446 4.91 -6.54 -10.85
C THR A 446 4.54 -7.26 -9.57
N ILE A 447 5.11 -8.43 -9.36
CA ILE A 447 4.88 -9.25 -8.16
C ILE A 447 6.23 -9.61 -7.56
N SER A 448 6.44 -9.28 -6.28
CA SER A 448 7.73 -9.56 -5.64
C SER A 448 7.59 -10.04 -4.20
N SER A 449 8.32 -11.11 -3.87
CA SER A 449 8.52 -11.55 -2.48
C SER A 449 9.93 -11.19 -2.01
N THR A 450 10.02 -10.44 -0.91
CA THR A 450 11.27 -9.86 -0.39
C THR A 450 11.98 -10.73 0.65
N ARG A 451 11.43 -11.90 0.98
CA ARG A 451 12.00 -12.88 1.91
C ARG A 451 12.07 -14.28 1.28
N GLN A 452 12.44 -15.27 2.10
CA GLN A 452 12.37 -16.70 1.72
C GLN A 452 10.92 -17.17 1.67
N ALA A 453 10.17 -16.69 0.69
CA ALA A 453 8.78 -17.06 0.43
C ALA A 453 8.57 -17.29 -1.07
N TYR A 454 7.43 -17.84 -1.42
CA TYR A 454 7.04 -18.11 -2.80
C TYR A 454 6.45 -16.87 -3.47
N ALA A 455 6.58 -16.78 -4.80
CA ALA A 455 5.89 -15.80 -5.62
C ALA A 455 5.32 -16.43 -6.89
N ALA A 456 4.10 -16.05 -7.27
CA ALA A 456 3.47 -16.55 -8.49
C ALA A 456 2.65 -15.48 -9.23
N GLY A 457 2.42 -15.71 -10.51
CA GLY A 457 1.48 -14.89 -11.26
C GLY A 457 0.06 -15.06 -10.73
N ILE A 458 -0.48 -16.26 -10.72
CA ILE A 458 -1.91 -16.51 -10.46
C ILE A 458 -2.15 -16.97 -9.01
N VAL A 459 -1.57 -18.09 -8.57
CA VAL A 459 -1.77 -18.66 -7.23
C VAL A 459 -0.42 -18.91 -6.59
N CYS A 460 -0.19 -18.44 -5.36
CA CYS A 460 1.10 -18.66 -4.72
C CYS A 460 1.22 -20.06 -4.13
N GLY A 461 0.27 -20.53 -3.29
CA GLY A 461 0.37 -21.85 -2.69
C GLY A 461 -0.97 -22.52 -2.40
N VAL A 462 -0.99 -23.87 -2.37
CA VAL A 462 -2.16 -24.69 -2.08
C VAL A 462 -1.88 -25.56 -0.87
N PHE A 463 -2.76 -25.51 0.16
CA PHE A 463 -2.51 -26.10 1.48
C PHE A 463 -3.68 -26.89 2.09
N GLY A 464 -4.84 -26.89 1.50
CA GLY A 464 -6.03 -27.62 1.98
C GLY A 464 -6.50 -28.66 0.98
N ASP A 465 -7.62 -28.37 0.32
CA ASP A 465 -8.10 -29.17 -0.80
C ASP A 465 -7.44 -28.76 -2.11
N SER A 466 -7.58 -29.60 -3.16
CA SER A 466 -7.02 -29.35 -4.48
C SER A 466 -7.62 -28.12 -5.16
N ILE A 467 -6.84 -27.49 -6.05
CA ILE A 467 -7.28 -26.37 -6.86
C ILE A 467 -7.32 -26.73 -8.35
N LEU A 468 -8.31 -26.16 -9.05
CA LEU A 468 -8.36 -26.12 -10.52
C LEU A 468 -7.96 -24.72 -10.98
N ILE A 469 -6.90 -24.63 -11.80
CA ILE A 469 -6.53 -23.38 -12.48
C ILE A 469 -6.65 -23.63 -13.98
N SER A 470 -7.50 -22.86 -14.66
CA SER A 470 -7.70 -23.06 -16.10
C SER A 470 -7.83 -21.75 -16.86
N ASP A 471 -7.40 -21.77 -18.12
CA ASP A 471 -7.58 -20.64 -19.04
C ASP A 471 -6.95 -19.33 -18.57
N CYS A 472 -5.91 -19.42 -17.74
CA CYS A 472 -5.25 -18.28 -17.13
C CYS A 472 -3.98 -17.88 -17.86
N SER A 473 -3.64 -16.59 -17.84
CA SER A 473 -2.35 -16.13 -18.37
C SER A 473 -1.68 -15.08 -17.51
N SER A 474 -0.34 -15.12 -17.50
CA SER A 474 0.47 -14.12 -16.80
C SER A 474 1.44 -13.46 -17.78
N ARG A 475 1.41 -12.11 -17.84
CA ARG A 475 2.44 -11.26 -18.44
C ARG A 475 3.25 -10.52 -17.40
N ALA A 476 2.93 -10.74 -16.12
CA ALA A 476 3.56 -10.07 -15.00
C ALA A 476 5.03 -10.42 -14.85
N SER A 477 5.83 -9.44 -14.39
CA SER A 477 7.16 -9.72 -13.87
C SER A 477 7.04 -10.26 -12.45
N VAL A 478 7.52 -11.50 -12.21
CA VAL A 478 7.41 -12.17 -10.91
C VAL A 478 8.80 -12.48 -10.36
N SER A 479 9.05 -12.08 -9.12
CA SER A 479 10.36 -12.29 -8.49
C SER A 479 10.27 -12.71 -7.03
N ALA A 480 11.25 -13.50 -6.56
CA ALA A 480 11.40 -13.81 -5.15
C ALA A 480 12.88 -13.87 -4.73
N VAL A 481 13.13 -13.61 -3.44
CA VAL A 481 14.49 -13.70 -2.89
C VAL A 481 14.89 -15.13 -2.58
N GLY A 482 13.94 -16.02 -2.22
CA GLY A 482 14.29 -17.27 -1.59
C GLY A 482 13.71 -18.55 -2.16
N MET A 483 12.40 -18.77 -2.10
CA MET A 483 11.79 -20.08 -2.40
C MET A 483 11.42 -20.25 -3.89
N GLY A 484 10.24 -20.74 -4.22
CA GLY A 484 9.83 -21.01 -5.58
C GLY A 484 9.14 -19.83 -6.27
N VAL A 485 9.40 -19.68 -7.56
CA VAL A 485 8.71 -18.69 -8.43
C VAL A 485 8.05 -19.42 -9.59
N ALA A 486 6.85 -18.97 -9.97
CA ALA A 486 6.18 -19.49 -11.15
C ALA A 486 5.29 -18.45 -11.86
N GLY A 487 5.02 -18.70 -13.15
CA GLY A 487 4.06 -17.89 -13.91
C GLY A 487 2.63 -18.12 -13.48
N ILE A 488 2.25 -19.34 -13.05
CA ILE A 488 0.88 -19.72 -12.71
C ILE A 488 0.76 -20.12 -11.23
N ILE A 489 1.44 -21.16 -10.78
CA ILE A 489 1.36 -21.62 -9.39
C ILE A 489 2.74 -21.92 -8.82
N ALA A 490 3.10 -21.30 -7.69
CA ALA A 490 4.46 -21.44 -7.13
C ALA A 490 4.63 -22.69 -6.28
N SER A 491 3.62 -23.13 -5.50
CA SER A 491 3.72 -24.27 -4.62
C SER A 491 2.44 -25.11 -4.59
N CYS A 492 2.58 -26.42 -4.81
CA CYS A 492 1.52 -27.42 -4.75
C CYS A 492 1.75 -28.37 -3.57
N GLY A 493 1.15 -28.07 -2.41
CA GLY A 493 1.32 -28.85 -1.16
C GLY A 493 0.29 -29.97 -0.94
N VAL A 494 -0.65 -30.21 -1.88
CA VAL A 494 -1.71 -31.21 -1.74
C VAL A 494 -1.90 -32.02 -3.02
N VAL A 495 -2.53 -33.19 -2.93
CA VAL A 495 -2.81 -34.04 -4.10
C VAL A 495 -3.96 -33.50 -4.94
N GLY A 496 -3.93 -33.78 -6.26
CA GLY A 496 -5.03 -33.57 -7.16
C GLY A 496 -5.16 -32.16 -7.77
N ASN A 497 -4.10 -31.34 -7.67
CA ASN A 497 -4.09 -30.02 -8.33
C ASN A 497 -4.11 -30.18 -9.85
N VAL A 498 -4.83 -29.28 -10.52
CA VAL A 498 -4.92 -29.26 -11.99
C VAL A 498 -4.61 -27.84 -12.52
N VAL A 499 -3.67 -27.76 -13.45
CA VAL A 499 -3.35 -26.57 -14.21
C VAL A 499 -3.57 -26.85 -15.69
N ASN A 500 -4.58 -26.21 -16.28
CA ASN A 500 -5.02 -26.54 -17.62
C ASN A 500 -5.16 -25.29 -18.50
N ARG A 501 -4.69 -25.34 -19.74
CA ARG A 501 -4.75 -24.25 -20.72
C ARG A 501 -4.24 -22.91 -20.20
N CYS A 502 -3.11 -22.94 -19.49
CA CYS A 502 -2.50 -21.74 -18.92
C CYS A 502 -1.22 -21.34 -19.68
N VAL A 503 -0.97 -20.05 -19.76
CA VAL A 503 0.19 -19.51 -20.49
C VAL A 503 0.94 -18.48 -19.65
N ASN A 504 2.27 -18.65 -19.54
CA ASN A 504 3.16 -17.64 -19.01
C ASN A 504 3.91 -16.91 -20.11
N TYR A 505 3.85 -15.59 -20.09
CA TYR A 505 4.64 -14.70 -20.94
C TYR A 505 5.60 -13.83 -20.13
N GLY A 506 5.35 -13.72 -18.82
CA GLY A 506 6.05 -12.81 -17.93
C GLY A 506 7.47 -13.28 -17.60
N GLU A 507 8.31 -12.34 -17.24
CA GLU A 507 9.66 -12.64 -16.74
C GLU A 507 9.57 -13.17 -15.30
N LEU A 508 10.27 -14.29 -15.06
CA LEU A 508 10.30 -14.96 -13.77
C LEU A 508 11.73 -14.99 -13.23
N SER A 509 11.94 -14.60 -11.98
CA SER A 509 13.27 -14.60 -11.39
C SER A 509 13.30 -14.98 -9.92
N SER A 510 14.35 -15.69 -9.51
CA SER A 510 14.66 -15.93 -8.10
C SER A 510 16.13 -15.66 -7.81
N ASN A 511 16.44 -15.16 -6.62
CA ASN A 511 17.82 -14.94 -6.20
C ASN A 511 18.48 -16.19 -5.60
N ALA A 512 17.68 -17.14 -5.09
CA ALA A 512 18.21 -18.34 -4.42
C ALA A 512 17.30 -19.59 -4.57
N GLY A 513 16.09 -19.43 -5.12
CA GLY A 513 15.10 -20.49 -5.21
C GLY A 513 14.95 -21.07 -6.62
N VAL A 514 13.97 -21.96 -6.76
CA VAL A 514 13.63 -22.63 -8.01
C VAL A 514 12.63 -21.81 -8.83
N VAL A 515 12.69 -21.88 -10.15
CA VAL A 515 11.78 -21.12 -11.01
C VAL A 515 11.19 -22.04 -12.09
N GLY A 516 9.85 -22.15 -12.11
CA GLY A 516 9.12 -22.91 -13.14
C GLY A 516 8.22 -22.01 -13.98
N GLY A 517 8.17 -22.25 -15.29
CA GLY A 517 7.37 -21.43 -16.20
C GLY A 517 5.88 -21.45 -15.84
N ILE A 518 5.35 -22.61 -15.47
CA ILE A 518 3.95 -22.81 -15.08
C ILE A 518 3.85 -23.18 -13.59
N VAL A 519 4.60 -24.18 -13.13
CA VAL A 519 4.61 -24.67 -11.75
C VAL A 519 6.01 -24.52 -11.15
N GLY A 520 6.12 -23.87 -9.99
CA GLY A 520 7.40 -23.68 -9.30
C GLY A 520 7.87 -24.93 -8.58
N GLN A 521 7.05 -25.42 -7.66
CA GLN A 521 7.40 -26.57 -6.81
C GLN A 521 6.18 -27.46 -6.53
N VAL A 522 6.41 -28.76 -6.48
CA VAL A 522 5.50 -29.74 -5.87
C VAL A 522 6.13 -30.17 -4.57
N GLU A 523 5.46 -29.93 -3.46
CA GLU A 523 5.93 -30.27 -2.10
C GLU A 523 5.64 -31.73 -1.74
N ASP A 524 6.14 -32.16 -0.58
CA ASP A 524 5.86 -33.49 -0.05
C ASP A 524 4.36 -33.77 -0.01
N GLU A 525 3.94 -34.96 -0.43
CA GLU A 525 2.54 -35.39 -0.55
C GLU A 525 1.70 -34.63 -1.61
N GLY A 526 2.26 -33.60 -2.26
CA GLY A 526 1.57 -32.86 -3.33
C GLY A 526 1.55 -33.60 -4.66
N SER A 527 0.56 -33.31 -5.50
CA SER A 527 0.56 -33.70 -6.91
C SER A 527 -0.08 -32.65 -7.80
N VAL A 528 0.32 -32.62 -9.07
CA VAL A 528 -0.26 -31.73 -10.06
C VAL A 528 -0.32 -32.37 -11.45
N ALA A 529 -1.44 -32.16 -12.14
CA ALA A 529 -1.58 -32.43 -13.56
C ALA A 529 -1.51 -31.09 -14.33
N ILE A 530 -0.49 -30.94 -15.18
CA ILE A 530 -0.29 -29.78 -16.04
C ILE A 530 -0.62 -30.20 -17.47
N LYS A 531 -1.66 -29.59 -18.03
CA LYS A 531 -2.17 -29.97 -19.34
C LYS A 531 -2.40 -28.75 -20.22
N ASP A 532 -2.04 -28.89 -21.50
CA ASP A 532 -2.30 -27.86 -22.52
C ASP A 532 -1.73 -26.47 -22.12
N CYS A 533 -0.54 -26.43 -21.52
CA CYS A 533 0.11 -25.21 -21.02
C CYS A 533 1.35 -24.82 -21.81
N ALA A 534 1.66 -23.53 -21.87
CA ALA A 534 2.87 -23.05 -22.54
C ALA A 534 3.61 -21.99 -21.74
N ASN A 535 4.95 -22.00 -21.81
CA ASN A 535 5.79 -20.92 -21.30
C ASN A 535 6.52 -20.22 -22.45
N PHE A 536 6.40 -18.91 -22.49
CA PHE A 536 7.15 -17.99 -23.36
C PHE A 536 8.03 -17.04 -22.57
N GLY A 537 7.80 -16.91 -21.27
CA GLY A 537 8.52 -15.99 -20.40
C GLY A 537 9.98 -16.39 -20.20
N LYS A 538 10.85 -15.40 -20.05
CA LYS A 538 12.21 -15.61 -19.61
C LYS A 538 12.25 -16.06 -18.16
N ILE A 539 13.05 -17.06 -17.85
CA ILE A 539 13.28 -17.58 -16.50
C ILE A 539 14.73 -17.32 -16.10
N THR A 540 14.94 -16.72 -14.94
CA THR A 540 16.27 -16.49 -14.37
C THR A 540 16.36 -17.10 -12.97
N SER A 541 17.29 -18.03 -12.75
CA SER A 541 17.49 -18.68 -11.45
C SER A 541 18.98 -19.02 -11.25
N PRO A 542 19.55 -18.85 -10.06
CA PRO A 542 20.91 -19.27 -9.80
C PRO A 542 21.05 -20.79 -9.65
N THR A 543 19.96 -21.52 -9.35
CA THR A 543 20.04 -22.95 -9.01
C THR A 543 19.29 -23.85 -9.99
N ASN A 544 17.96 -23.70 -10.08
CA ASN A 544 17.13 -24.65 -10.81
C ASN A 544 16.06 -23.92 -11.65
N ALA A 545 16.02 -24.20 -12.95
CA ALA A 545 15.02 -23.65 -13.86
C ALA A 545 14.35 -24.76 -14.67
N GLY A 546 13.01 -24.82 -14.60
CA GLY A 546 12.19 -25.72 -15.40
C GLY A 546 11.24 -24.93 -16.33
N GLY A 547 11.28 -25.22 -17.63
CA GLY A 547 10.46 -24.50 -18.60
C GLY A 547 8.95 -24.60 -18.34
N ILE A 548 8.48 -25.73 -17.80
CA ILE A 548 7.10 -25.96 -17.37
C ILE A 548 7.03 -26.11 -15.85
N ALA A 549 7.79 -27.02 -15.26
CA ALA A 549 7.81 -27.21 -13.80
C ALA A 549 9.25 -27.31 -13.29
N ALA A 550 9.55 -26.74 -12.09
CA ALA A 550 10.94 -26.63 -11.67
C ALA A 550 11.38 -27.68 -10.66
N LEU A 551 10.70 -27.92 -9.56
CA LEU A 551 11.17 -28.79 -8.52
C LEU A 551 10.09 -29.74 -8.00
N LEU A 552 10.53 -30.98 -7.72
CA LEU A 552 9.79 -31.94 -6.92
C LEU A 552 10.56 -32.17 -5.63
N SER A 553 9.89 -32.17 -4.50
CA SER A 553 10.53 -32.53 -3.23
C SER A 553 10.89 -34.01 -3.19
N PRO A 554 12.07 -34.40 -2.69
CA PRO A 554 12.57 -35.77 -2.86
C PRO A 554 11.99 -36.84 -1.92
N SER A 555 11.10 -36.52 -1.00
CA SER A 555 10.81 -37.44 0.11
C SER A 555 9.54 -38.28 0.01
N SER A 556 8.50 -37.87 -0.70
CA SER A 556 7.29 -38.71 -0.93
C SER A 556 6.31 -38.03 -1.89
N PHE A 557 6.29 -38.43 -3.15
CA PHE A 557 5.51 -37.73 -4.17
C PHE A 557 4.16 -38.35 -4.48
N GLY A 558 3.18 -37.44 -4.66
CA GLY A 558 2.15 -37.69 -5.65
C GLY A 558 2.70 -37.40 -7.08
N PRO A 559 2.06 -37.96 -8.13
CA PRO A 559 2.58 -37.85 -9.49
C PRO A 559 2.55 -36.41 -10.05
N LEU A 560 3.61 -36.04 -10.76
CA LEU A 560 3.63 -34.91 -11.69
C LEU A 560 3.28 -35.42 -13.09
N ASN A 561 2.13 -34.99 -13.62
CA ASN A 561 1.72 -35.35 -14.97
C ASN A 561 1.80 -34.09 -15.87
N ILE A 562 2.63 -34.11 -16.91
CA ILE A 562 2.74 -33.04 -17.90
C ILE A 562 2.30 -33.58 -19.25
N SER A 563 1.29 -32.98 -19.86
CA SER A 563 0.78 -33.43 -21.16
C SER A 563 0.40 -32.28 -22.07
N ASN A 564 0.69 -32.43 -23.36
CA ASN A 564 0.38 -31.46 -24.42
C ASN A 564 0.93 -30.05 -24.09
N CYS A 565 2.07 -29.97 -23.45
CA CYS A 565 2.66 -28.71 -23.02
C CYS A 565 3.88 -28.36 -23.89
N TYR A 566 4.22 -27.08 -23.93
CA TYR A 566 5.50 -26.72 -24.53
C TYR A 566 6.16 -25.50 -23.91
N ASN A 567 7.51 -25.48 -23.97
CA ASN A 567 8.33 -24.36 -23.57
C ASN A 567 9.05 -23.73 -24.76
N ASN A 568 8.87 -22.41 -24.92
CA ASN A 568 9.63 -21.56 -25.83
C ASN A 568 10.31 -20.39 -25.11
N GLY A 569 10.20 -20.32 -23.80
CA GLY A 569 10.88 -19.30 -22.97
C GLY A 569 12.38 -19.51 -22.91
N ASP A 570 13.13 -18.46 -22.62
CA ASP A 570 14.57 -18.53 -22.37
C ASP A 570 14.83 -18.88 -20.91
N LEU A 571 15.70 -19.85 -20.66
CA LEU A 571 16.09 -20.27 -19.30
C LEU A 571 17.54 -19.84 -19.07
N ASP A 572 17.72 -18.87 -18.17
CA ASP A 572 19.03 -18.36 -17.75
C ASP A 572 19.28 -18.84 -16.31
N CYS A 573 19.98 -19.97 -16.22
CA CYS A 573 20.24 -20.63 -14.95
C CYS A 573 21.68 -21.12 -14.89
N TYR A 574 22.28 -21.00 -13.70
CA TYR A 574 23.69 -21.34 -13.52
C TYR A 574 23.93 -22.86 -13.35
N ASP A 575 23.07 -23.53 -12.55
CA ASP A 575 23.32 -24.94 -12.19
C ASP A 575 22.52 -25.93 -13.05
N ASN A 576 21.19 -25.95 -12.92
CA ASN A 576 20.34 -26.96 -13.57
C ASN A 576 19.25 -26.33 -14.44
N VAL A 577 19.36 -26.53 -15.72
CA VAL A 577 18.41 -26.06 -16.73
C VAL A 577 17.70 -27.23 -17.38
N HIS A 578 16.40 -27.25 -17.34
CA HIS A 578 15.60 -28.24 -18.05
C HIS A 578 14.44 -27.58 -18.81
N PRO A 579 14.34 -27.79 -20.11
CA PRO A 579 13.33 -27.10 -20.91
C PRO A 579 11.87 -27.50 -20.60
N ILE A 580 11.64 -28.61 -19.91
CA ILE A 580 10.31 -29.02 -19.45
C ILE A 580 10.26 -29.10 -17.92
N THR A 581 10.92 -30.08 -17.32
CA THR A 581 10.99 -30.22 -15.86
C THR A 581 12.30 -30.85 -15.42
N LEU A 582 12.77 -30.49 -14.24
CA LEU A 582 13.99 -31.04 -13.66
C LEU A 582 13.89 -32.58 -13.45
N PRO A 583 14.93 -33.33 -13.72
CA PRO A 583 14.96 -34.73 -13.35
C PRO A 583 15.05 -34.87 -11.83
N VAL A 584 14.26 -35.78 -11.27
CA VAL A 584 14.38 -36.16 -9.87
C VAL A 584 15.54 -37.14 -9.72
N THR A 585 16.46 -36.86 -8.78
CA THR A 585 17.47 -37.84 -8.36
C THR A 585 16.78 -38.82 -7.39
N GLY A 586 16.30 -39.95 -7.91
CA GLY A 586 15.55 -40.95 -7.14
C GLY A 586 14.64 -41.79 -8.06
N GLU A 587 13.57 -42.34 -7.53
CA GLU A 587 12.60 -43.12 -8.30
C GLU A 587 11.84 -42.23 -9.30
N MET A 588 12.20 -42.28 -10.58
CA MET A 588 11.60 -41.53 -11.70
C MET A 588 10.14 -41.93 -12.00
N SER A 589 9.56 -42.83 -11.23
CA SER A 589 8.19 -43.32 -11.44
C SER A 589 7.08 -42.25 -11.17
N ALA A 590 7.41 -41.15 -10.53
CA ALA A 590 6.45 -40.09 -10.22
C ALA A 590 6.30 -38.98 -11.29
N ILE A 591 7.17 -38.94 -12.31
CA ILE A 591 7.08 -37.94 -13.38
C ILE A 591 6.61 -38.61 -14.68
N HIS A 592 5.48 -38.12 -15.19
CA HIS A 592 4.91 -38.56 -16.45
C HIS A 592 4.83 -37.40 -17.42
N ILE A 593 5.68 -37.44 -18.49
CA ILE A 593 5.64 -36.45 -19.57
C ILE A 593 5.12 -37.11 -20.82
N ALA A 594 4.06 -36.57 -21.41
CA ALA A 594 3.48 -37.07 -22.66
C ALA A 594 3.19 -35.92 -23.63
N ASN A 595 3.46 -36.15 -24.92
CA ASN A 595 3.13 -35.22 -26.00
C ASN A 595 3.54 -33.75 -25.67
N SER A 596 4.73 -33.58 -25.10
CA SER A 596 5.23 -32.26 -24.67
C SER A 596 6.51 -31.89 -25.41
N TYR A 597 6.74 -30.59 -25.60
CA TYR A 597 7.73 -30.12 -26.56
C TYR A 597 8.55 -28.94 -26.01
N TYR A 598 9.76 -28.78 -26.53
CA TYR A 598 10.62 -27.63 -26.24
C TYR A 598 11.31 -27.11 -27.50
N CYS A 599 11.76 -25.87 -27.49
CA CYS A 599 12.46 -25.25 -28.60
C CYS A 599 13.89 -25.80 -28.71
N SER A 600 14.15 -26.64 -29.72
CA SER A 600 15.49 -27.23 -29.98
C SER A 600 16.50 -26.24 -30.53
N ASP A 601 16.08 -25.07 -31.00
CA ASP A 601 17.00 -23.98 -31.36
C ASP A 601 17.65 -23.33 -30.13
N LYS A 602 17.04 -23.54 -28.94
CA LYS A 602 17.50 -22.98 -27.65
C LYS A 602 18.12 -24.05 -26.75
N TYR A 603 17.64 -25.30 -26.83
CA TYR A 603 18.05 -26.39 -25.93
C TYR A 603 18.42 -27.62 -26.75
N THR A 604 19.66 -28.11 -26.62
CA THR A 604 20.21 -29.24 -27.36
C THR A 604 20.10 -30.55 -26.60
N ASP A 605 19.92 -30.52 -25.29
CA ASP A 605 19.89 -31.73 -24.47
C ASP A 605 18.56 -32.48 -24.64
N GLU A 606 18.64 -33.81 -24.73
CA GLU A 606 17.46 -34.65 -24.79
C GLU A 606 16.71 -34.66 -23.45
N VAL A 607 15.41 -34.48 -23.50
CA VAL A 607 14.52 -34.55 -22.35
C VAL A 607 13.65 -35.80 -22.42
N GLN A 608 13.77 -36.69 -21.43
CA GLN A 608 12.98 -37.92 -21.41
C GLN A 608 11.45 -37.58 -21.39
N GLY A 609 10.71 -38.15 -22.33
CA GLY A 609 9.29 -37.95 -22.49
C GLY A 609 8.86 -36.69 -23.22
N ALA A 610 9.81 -35.82 -23.63
CA ALA A 610 9.52 -34.63 -24.42
C ALA A 610 10.32 -34.62 -25.74
N THR A 611 9.89 -33.82 -26.72
CA THR A 611 10.49 -33.75 -28.03
C THR A 611 10.92 -32.33 -28.39
N GLY A 612 12.19 -32.17 -28.81
CA GLY A 612 12.69 -30.91 -29.36
C GLY A 612 12.02 -30.57 -30.68
N LYS A 613 11.65 -29.34 -30.89
CA LYS A 613 11.12 -28.77 -32.14
C LYS A 613 11.79 -27.43 -32.42
N THR A 614 12.18 -27.24 -33.68
CA THR A 614 12.72 -25.94 -34.09
C THR A 614 11.65 -24.84 -34.00
N THR A 615 12.07 -23.60 -33.90
CA THR A 615 11.20 -22.42 -33.94
C THR A 615 10.26 -22.45 -35.16
N GLN A 616 10.78 -22.88 -36.33
CA GLN A 616 9.97 -22.96 -37.54
C GLN A 616 8.90 -24.05 -37.44
N GLU A 617 9.22 -25.22 -36.90
CA GLU A 617 8.26 -26.30 -36.68
C GLU A 617 7.17 -25.87 -35.69
N MET A 618 7.58 -25.21 -34.58
CA MET A 618 6.64 -24.75 -33.54
C MET A 618 5.66 -23.69 -34.04
N LYS A 619 5.98 -22.94 -35.07
CA LYS A 619 5.14 -21.96 -35.74
C LYS A 619 4.28 -22.52 -36.86
N SER A 620 3.97 -23.83 -36.86
CA SER A 620 3.23 -24.51 -37.92
C SER A 620 1.88 -25.07 -37.45
N ASP A 621 0.94 -25.20 -38.37
CA ASP A 621 -0.35 -25.89 -38.09
C ASP A 621 -0.15 -27.36 -37.75
N ALA A 622 0.95 -27.97 -38.27
CA ALA A 622 1.32 -29.34 -37.94
C ALA A 622 1.67 -29.45 -36.43
N PHE A 623 2.29 -28.44 -35.85
CA PHE A 623 2.60 -28.43 -34.43
C PHE A 623 1.36 -28.31 -33.56
N ALA A 624 0.39 -27.47 -33.93
CA ALA A 624 -0.91 -27.40 -33.25
C ALA A 624 -1.64 -28.75 -33.29
N LYS A 625 -1.57 -29.49 -34.43
CA LYS A 625 -2.13 -30.84 -34.54
C LYS A 625 -1.41 -31.84 -33.64
N LEU A 626 -0.07 -31.74 -33.51
CA LEU A 626 0.71 -32.60 -32.62
C LEU A 626 0.28 -32.36 -31.15
N LEU A 627 0.22 -31.11 -30.70
CA LEU A 627 -0.24 -30.77 -29.38
C LEU A 627 -1.65 -31.30 -29.08
N ASN A 628 -2.50 -31.35 -30.08
CA ASN A 628 -3.87 -31.91 -30.00
C ASN A 628 -3.91 -33.45 -30.23
N ASN A 629 -2.79 -34.16 -30.25
CA ASN A 629 -2.73 -35.60 -30.56
C ASN A 629 -3.42 -35.98 -31.88
N GLY A 630 -3.36 -35.12 -32.88
CA GLY A 630 -4.01 -35.32 -34.16
C GLY A 630 -5.54 -35.20 -34.17
N ARG A 631 -6.14 -34.82 -33.04
CA ARG A 631 -7.61 -34.63 -32.86
C ARG A 631 -8.00 -33.15 -32.92
N LYS A 632 -9.28 -32.85 -32.87
CA LYS A 632 -9.75 -31.51 -32.54
C LYS A 632 -9.47 -31.26 -31.04
N GLY A 633 -8.76 -30.21 -30.72
CA GLY A 633 -8.35 -29.92 -29.35
C GLY A 633 -8.17 -28.42 -29.12
N PRO A 634 -7.76 -28.03 -27.90
CA PRO A 634 -7.68 -26.61 -27.51
C PRO A 634 -6.62 -25.83 -28.27
N TRP A 635 -5.57 -26.48 -28.78
CA TRP A 635 -4.46 -25.77 -29.42
C TRP A 635 -4.86 -25.23 -30.79
N VAL A 636 -4.86 -23.92 -30.91
CA VAL A 636 -5.20 -23.19 -32.13
C VAL A 636 -4.03 -22.29 -32.53
N ARG A 637 -3.70 -22.27 -33.81
CA ARG A 637 -2.73 -21.36 -34.39
C ARG A 637 -3.40 -20.36 -35.32
N SER A 638 -3.00 -19.10 -35.24
CA SER A 638 -3.41 -18.05 -36.15
C SER A 638 -2.22 -17.21 -36.55
N ASP A 639 -2.12 -16.85 -37.82
CA ASP A 639 -1.06 -15.96 -38.31
C ASP A 639 -1.24 -14.57 -37.66
N GLY A 640 -0.16 -13.97 -37.20
CA GLY A 640 -0.15 -12.67 -36.53
C GLY A 640 -0.54 -12.71 -35.05
N VAL A 641 -1.03 -13.81 -34.52
CA VAL A 641 -1.30 -14.00 -33.09
C VAL A 641 -0.10 -14.72 -32.47
N ASN A 642 0.34 -14.25 -31.29
CA ASN A 642 1.44 -14.84 -30.52
C ASN A 642 2.70 -15.16 -31.34
N GLY A 643 3.04 -14.30 -32.31
CA GLY A 643 4.21 -14.53 -33.19
C GLY A 643 4.11 -15.79 -34.04
N GLY A 644 2.92 -16.38 -34.22
CA GLY A 644 2.64 -17.57 -34.98
C GLY A 644 2.75 -18.88 -34.18
N TYR A 645 2.96 -18.85 -32.89
CA TYR A 645 2.91 -20.02 -32.02
C TYR A 645 1.48 -20.40 -31.63
N PRO A 646 1.14 -21.70 -31.52
CA PRO A 646 -0.19 -22.11 -31.05
C PRO A 646 -0.48 -21.63 -29.62
N LEU A 647 -1.74 -21.28 -29.37
CA LEU A 647 -2.26 -20.98 -28.03
C LEU A 647 -3.42 -21.93 -27.70
N PRO A 648 -3.60 -22.27 -26.41
CA PRO A 648 -4.80 -22.96 -25.98
C PRO A 648 -5.98 -21.99 -26.07
N SER A 649 -7.12 -22.49 -26.55
CA SER A 649 -8.36 -21.74 -26.72
C SER A 649 -9.48 -22.39 -25.93
N ASP A 650 -10.31 -21.57 -25.29
CA ASP A 650 -11.54 -21.95 -24.60
C ASP A 650 -12.72 -22.22 -25.54
N THR A 651 -12.62 -21.80 -26.82
CA THR A 651 -13.72 -21.90 -27.79
C THR A 651 -14.00 -23.31 -28.32
N VAL A 652 -13.25 -24.32 -27.90
CA VAL A 652 -13.54 -25.72 -28.21
C VAL A 652 -14.45 -26.27 -27.12
N SER A 653 -15.72 -26.55 -27.49
CA SER A 653 -16.82 -26.90 -26.59
C SER A 653 -16.45 -27.88 -25.47
N SER A 654 -17.06 -27.64 -24.30
CA SER A 654 -16.93 -28.41 -23.05
C SER A 654 -17.13 -29.92 -23.18
N ASP A 655 -17.76 -30.41 -24.28
CA ASP A 655 -17.97 -31.82 -24.52
C ASP A 655 -16.68 -32.63 -24.73
N SER A 656 -15.57 -31.98 -25.05
CA SER A 656 -14.25 -32.65 -25.18
C SER A 656 -13.41 -32.62 -23.90
N VAL A 657 -13.78 -31.81 -22.90
CA VAL A 657 -13.03 -31.64 -21.66
C VAL A 657 -13.44 -32.69 -20.62
N ALA A 658 -14.70 -33.03 -20.57
CA ALA A 658 -15.25 -34.06 -19.64
C ALA A 658 -14.70 -35.47 -19.92
N ASP A 659 -14.54 -35.83 -21.20
CA ASP A 659 -14.04 -37.16 -21.58
C ASP A 659 -12.54 -37.35 -21.50
N ASN A 660 -11.76 -36.26 -21.31
CA ASN A 660 -10.28 -36.34 -21.21
C ASN A 660 -9.72 -36.02 -19.82
N CYS A 661 -10.57 -35.62 -18.90
CA CYS A 661 -10.25 -35.57 -17.46
C CYS A 661 -10.53 -36.93 -16.76
N VAL A 662 -10.58 -38.01 -17.50
CA VAL A 662 -10.39 -39.31 -16.87
C VAL A 662 -8.94 -39.32 -16.42
N LEU A 663 -8.74 -39.04 -15.16
CA LEU A 663 -7.63 -39.55 -14.41
C LEU A 663 -7.45 -40.99 -14.87
N VAL A 664 -6.31 -41.36 -15.41
CA VAL A 664 -5.93 -42.75 -15.51
C VAL A 664 -5.75 -43.23 -14.04
N ALA A 665 -6.88 -43.41 -13.40
CA ALA A 665 -7.01 -44.02 -12.07
C ALA A 665 -7.32 -45.51 -12.22
N ASP A 666 -6.84 -46.13 -13.27
CA ASP A 666 -6.75 -47.58 -13.33
C ASP A 666 -5.45 -47.94 -12.66
N ASP A 667 -5.55 -48.48 -11.43
CA ASP A 667 -4.55 -49.11 -10.55
C ASP A 667 -3.95 -48.30 -9.38
N VAL A 668 -4.61 -47.29 -8.86
CA VAL A 668 -4.26 -46.81 -7.52
C VAL A 668 -5.43 -47.06 -6.55
N THR A 669 -5.37 -48.15 -5.82
CA THR A 669 -6.15 -48.36 -4.59
C THR A 669 -5.76 -47.26 -3.62
N VAL A 670 -6.64 -46.26 -3.48
CA VAL A 670 -6.51 -45.21 -2.47
C VAL A 670 -6.68 -45.85 -1.09
N PRO A 671 -5.69 -45.82 -0.19
CA PRO A 671 -5.92 -46.20 1.20
C PRO A 671 -6.89 -45.18 1.83
N GLN A 672 -8.02 -45.66 2.33
CA GLN A 672 -8.87 -44.87 3.21
C GLN A 672 -8.11 -44.57 4.48
N TYR A 673 -7.58 -43.38 4.63
CA TYR A 673 -7.09 -42.87 5.90
C TYR A 673 -8.15 -42.04 6.60
N ALA A 674 -8.37 -42.47 7.85
CA ALA A 674 -9.34 -41.91 8.76
C ALA A 674 -9.12 -40.42 9.05
N TYR A 675 -10.23 -39.71 9.10
CA TYR A 675 -10.32 -38.36 9.63
C TYR A 675 -9.77 -38.28 11.05
N TYR A 676 -8.71 -37.51 11.27
CA TYR A 676 -8.43 -36.94 12.57
C TYR A 676 -9.04 -35.56 12.65
N ARG A 677 -10.05 -35.42 13.50
CA ARG A 677 -10.53 -34.15 14.01
C ARG A 677 -9.45 -33.54 14.90
N MET A 678 -9.05 -32.32 14.62
CA MET A 678 -8.61 -31.34 15.59
C MET A 678 -9.43 -30.07 15.46
#